data_31ca8325dc35ec091cb53a2eac4641ff
#
_entry.id   31ca8325dc35ec091cb53a2eac4641ff
#
_cell.length_a   1.000
_cell.length_b   1.000
_cell.length_c   1.000
_cell.angle_alpha   90.00
_cell.angle_beta   90.00
_cell.angle_gamma   90.00
#
_symmetry.space_group_name_H-M   'P 1'
#
loop_
_entity.id
_entity.type
_entity.pdbx_description
1 polymer ?
#
loop_
_entity_poly.entity_id
_entity_poly.type
_entity_poly.pdbx_seq_one_letter_code
_entity_poly.pdbx_strand_id
1 'polypeptide(L)'
;MTQTPANSHAIDSALLGLEDDESGSRIVREELKLLSTVKTALAGARARAEAPDEPKDDARLLEIREEISTARPDDLPALLEQMHNLGALRAQRGKGVVGVVDPNSPYFAHLRLEEDVPNGKPRKRDLLIGNKGYVDSASGVRVVDWRNAPVSKIFYRYVEGDDYEEELGDRIVEGRVLLRRSVAIVGGELRRVSTPEGVFLCDAQGKWRRLDPTRAKLRTEGTKAKLGDSNADGLTRADKVLPAIAAMIDKEQYNLITRPGTGIIAIQGSAGSGKTTVGLHRVAYLAETDPVRYRPERMMVVVPNEALIHYVRRVLPDLGVDGVPVTTFRRFATRTAVGLFPKLPLSISEETPTVVTRAKQHPGMLRVIRDAVEEMASDVRARLDAFADKWAGAGTVVKAWDKTAGDALKVRLTNLSAWADGNKDLGVSAKSLSQATCSALEALLTDARKQARAVLSTWDEVLTNRGRLATHMPDLNEMQMNQVHAWCVRQMRVRAEGERDGETPSVDTEDFAILLRIWQELRGALLGSDEKPMRFTHLLVDEVQDASAVELRVLLDLTGKEPAATLAGDVAQRMLDDGDDRGEFKWSDLLSELGMETAAIDPLKVSYRSTAEITSFARGVLGPHAHDAEPIATRHGPMVELFPFSSQGEAVAFLADALKELYASEPNANVAIVARFAQQAQVYFEGLERAEVPGVRRVAKQDFSWEAGVDVTDVRQTKGLEFDEVVLVDTNAASYPDAANTRHALYVGATRASHQLWCIASDKPSVLVEEGIKAAHALVQPAS
;
A
#
# COMPACT_ATOMS: atom_id res chain seq x y z
N MET A 1 -20.60 22.29 -44.29
CA MET A 1 -20.14 21.47 -45.42
C MET A 1 -19.80 20.08 -44.91
N THR A 2 -20.47 19.14 -45.40
CA THR A 2 -20.48 17.69 -45.14
C THR A 2 -19.11 17.05 -45.10
N GLN A 3 -18.73 16.52 -43.97
CA GLN A 3 -17.73 15.45 -43.77
C GLN A 3 -18.51 14.29 -43.12
N THR A 4 -18.48 13.04 -43.44
CA THR A 4 -17.64 12.16 -44.22
C THR A 4 -18.30 10.75 -44.17
N PRO A 5 -18.42 9.95 -45.20
CA PRO A 5 -18.90 8.55 -45.11
C PRO A 5 -17.80 7.56 -44.68
N ALA A 6 -16.53 7.91 -44.71
CA ALA A 6 -15.45 6.95 -44.43
C ALA A 6 -15.34 6.53 -42.94
N ASN A 7 -15.69 7.41 -41.99
CA ASN A 7 -15.58 7.08 -40.55
C ASN A 7 -16.77 6.23 -40.04
N SER A 8 -17.94 6.29 -40.67
CA SER A 8 -19.10 5.48 -40.26
C SER A 8 -18.92 4.01 -40.60
N HIS A 9 -18.36 3.69 -41.77
CA HIS A 9 -18.12 2.31 -42.20
C HIS A 9 -17.03 1.61 -41.33
N ALA A 10 -16.01 2.36 -40.87
CA ALA A 10 -15.00 1.81 -39.98
C ALA A 10 -15.55 1.51 -38.58
N ILE A 11 -16.48 2.32 -38.09
CA ILE A 11 -17.12 2.12 -36.77
C ILE A 11 -18.14 0.98 -36.84
N ASP A 12 -18.89 0.84 -37.91
CA ASP A 12 -19.88 -0.23 -38.08
C ASP A 12 -19.19 -1.61 -38.26
N SER A 13 -18.01 -1.66 -38.89
CA SER A 13 -17.19 -2.88 -38.93
C SER A 13 -16.55 -3.23 -37.59
N ALA A 14 -16.41 -2.27 -36.69
CA ALA A 14 -15.85 -2.47 -35.33
C ALA A 14 -16.89 -3.00 -34.32
N LEU A 15 -18.17 -3.14 -34.70
CA LEU A 15 -19.23 -3.62 -33.80
C LEU A 15 -19.57 -5.11 -34.00
N LEU A 16 -18.66 -5.87 -34.62
CA LEU A 16 -18.80 -7.32 -34.76
C LEU A 16 -19.08 -7.98 -33.40
N GLY A 17 -20.18 -8.73 -33.32
CA GLY A 17 -20.58 -9.51 -32.17
C GLY A 17 -21.62 -8.89 -31.23
N LEU A 18 -22.11 -7.67 -31.56
CA LEU A 18 -23.26 -7.03 -30.90
C LEU A 18 -24.42 -6.77 -31.86
N GLU A 19 -24.49 -7.54 -32.93
CA GLU A 19 -25.51 -7.35 -33.98
C GLU A 19 -26.93 -7.47 -33.42
N ASP A 20 -27.13 -8.36 -32.44
CA ASP A 20 -28.41 -8.64 -31.79
C ASP A 20 -28.64 -7.81 -30.50
N ASP A 21 -27.63 -7.03 -30.03
CA ASP A 21 -27.73 -6.15 -28.85
C ASP A 21 -27.75 -4.67 -29.29
N GLU A 22 -28.93 -4.15 -29.58
CA GLU A 22 -29.11 -2.76 -30.01
C GLU A 22 -28.62 -1.75 -28.94
N SER A 23 -28.84 -2.03 -27.63
CA SER A 23 -28.39 -1.20 -26.54
C SER A 23 -26.88 -1.21 -26.47
N GLY A 24 -26.25 -2.38 -26.46
CA GLY A 24 -24.79 -2.54 -26.40
C GLY A 24 -24.10 -1.90 -27.60
N SER A 25 -24.61 -2.12 -28.80
CA SER A 25 -24.11 -1.50 -30.04
C SER A 25 -24.13 0.03 -29.96
N ARG A 26 -25.21 0.61 -29.43
CA ARG A 26 -25.33 2.07 -29.25
C ARG A 26 -24.29 2.60 -28.27
N ILE A 27 -24.14 1.95 -27.13
CA ILE A 27 -23.20 2.34 -26.08
C ILE A 27 -21.75 2.31 -26.59
N VAL A 28 -21.35 1.19 -27.20
CA VAL A 28 -19.98 1.02 -27.71
C VAL A 28 -19.68 2.00 -28.85
N ARG A 29 -20.64 2.20 -29.77
CA ARG A 29 -20.50 3.16 -30.88
C ARG A 29 -20.31 4.59 -30.40
N GLU A 30 -21.04 5.01 -29.36
CA GLU A 30 -20.89 6.33 -28.75
C GLU A 30 -19.49 6.52 -28.20
N GLU A 31 -18.95 5.54 -27.43
CA GLU A 31 -17.61 5.62 -26.86
C GLU A 31 -16.49 5.55 -27.93
N LEU A 32 -16.63 4.72 -28.96
CA LEU A 32 -15.67 4.68 -30.06
C LEU A 32 -15.61 6.02 -30.82
N LYS A 33 -16.75 6.66 -31.04
CA LYS A 33 -16.81 7.98 -31.65
C LYS A 33 -16.16 9.05 -30.79
N LEU A 34 -16.42 9.01 -29.48
CA LEU A 34 -15.85 9.92 -28.54
C LEU A 34 -14.32 9.78 -28.47
N LEU A 35 -13.82 8.53 -28.35
CA LEU A 35 -12.38 8.24 -28.37
C LEU A 35 -11.70 8.73 -29.65
N SER A 36 -12.33 8.55 -30.79
CA SER A 36 -11.81 9.07 -32.08
C SER A 36 -11.68 10.60 -32.07
N THR A 37 -12.66 11.29 -31.51
CA THR A 37 -12.64 12.76 -31.38
C THR A 37 -11.49 13.20 -30.45
N VAL A 38 -11.32 12.54 -29.30
CA VAL A 38 -10.24 12.80 -28.35
C VAL A 38 -8.87 12.57 -28.98
N LYS A 39 -8.68 11.46 -29.68
CA LYS A 39 -7.42 11.14 -30.38
C LYS A 39 -7.07 12.21 -31.42
N THR A 40 -8.05 12.67 -32.17
CA THR A 40 -7.85 13.71 -33.18
C THR A 40 -7.43 15.04 -32.54
N ALA A 41 -8.08 15.41 -31.43
CA ALA A 41 -7.73 16.64 -30.69
C ALA A 41 -6.30 16.55 -30.11
N LEU A 42 -5.92 15.41 -29.51
CA LEU A 42 -4.59 15.18 -28.95
C LEU A 42 -3.50 15.15 -30.04
N ALA A 43 -3.75 14.51 -31.18
CA ALA A 43 -2.84 14.50 -32.31
C ALA A 43 -2.59 15.93 -32.84
N GLY A 44 -3.65 16.74 -32.95
CA GLY A 44 -3.55 18.15 -33.32
C GLY A 44 -2.74 18.98 -32.30
N ALA A 45 -2.92 18.71 -30.98
CA ALA A 45 -2.15 19.35 -29.94
C ALA A 45 -0.65 18.97 -30.01
N ARG A 46 -0.36 17.69 -30.24
CA ARG A 46 1.01 17.18 -30.36
C ARG A 46 1.72 17.76 -31.58
N ALA A 47 1.05 17.78 -32.73
CA ALA A 47 1.59 18.37 -33.95
C ALA A 47 1.90 19.89 -33.77
N ARG A 48 1.05 20.60 -33.01
CA ARG A 48 1.31 22.01 -32.63
C ARG A 48 2.52 22.16 -31.71
N ALA A 49 2.72 21.22 -30.78
CA ALA A 49 3.85 21.25 -29.85
C ALA A 49 5.20 20.89 -30.50
N GLU A 50 5.19 20.08 -31.55
CA GLU A 50 6.35 19.65 -32.32
C GLU A 50 6.73 20.60 -33.47
N ALA A 51 5.88 21.57 -33.80
CA ALA A 51 6.14 22.56 -34.86
C ALA A 51 7.26 23.55 -34.47
N PRO A 52 8.14 23.98 -35.42
CA PRO A 52 9.17 24.94 -35.14
C PRO A 52 8.57 26.34 -34.81
N ASP A 53 9.36 27.16 -34.13
CA ASP A 53 8.99 28.46 -33.56
C ASP A 53 8.23 29.36 -34.57
N GLU A 54 6.94 29.55 -34.33
CA GLU A 54 6.14 30.56 -35.03
C GLU A 54 5.46 31.49 -34.00
N PRO A 55 5.12 32.73 -34.40
CA PRO A 55 4.40 33.70 -33.55
C PRO A 55 3.09 33.24 -32.96
N LYS A 56 2.64 32.02 -33.36
CA LYS A 56 1.39 31.39 -32.91
C LYS A 56 1.41 30.89 -31.45
N ASP A 57 2.61 30.69 -30.87
CA ASP A 57 2.70 30.27 -29.46
C ASP A 57 2.34 31.40 -28.49
N ASP A 58 2.70 32.63 -28.85
CA ASP A 58 2.30 33.82 -28.10
C ASP A 58 0.78 34.06 -28.20
N ALA A 59 0.21 33.79 -29.37
CA ALA A 59 -1.23 33.86 -29.57
C ALA A 59 -1.95 32.77 -28.76
N ARG A 60 -1.42 31.53 -28.74
CA ARG A 60 -2.02 30.45 -27.96
C ARG A 60 -1.88 30.64 -26.45
N LEU A 61 -0.79 31.20 -25.95
CA LEU A 61 -0.65 31.58 -24.52
C LEU A 61 -1.66 32.68 -24.14
N LEU A 62 -1.92 33.62 -25.03
CA LEU A 62 -2.95 34.65 -24.82
C LEU A 62 -4.35 34.04 -24.82
N GLU A 63 -4.66 33.15 -25.78
CA GLU A 63 -5.93 32.42 -25.81
C GLU A 63 -6.17 31.59 -24.52
N ILE A 64 -5.16 30.83 -24.05
CA ILE A 64 -5.26 30.07 -22.80
C ILE A 64 -5.47 31.02 -21.60
N ARG A 65 -4.83 32.19 -21.57
CA ARG A 65 -5.07 33.21 -20.51
C ARG A 65 -6.48 33.75 -20.55
N GLU A 66 -7.02 33.99 -21.72
CA GLU A 66 -8.42 34.45 -21.90
C GLU A 66 -9.38 33.28 -21.50
N GLU A 67 -9.09 32.06 -21.90
CA GLU A 67 -9.85 30.85 -21.47
C GLU A 67 -9.82 30.73 -19.94
N ILE A 68 -8.68 30.89 -19.28
CA ILE A 68 -8.55 30.87 -17.82
C ILE A 68 -9.44 31.93 -17.15
N SER A 69 -9.52 33.12 -17.73
CA SER A 69 -10.33 34.22 -17.15
C SER A 69 -11.83 33.95 -17.13
N THR A 70 -12.28 33.05 -18.00
CA THR A 70 -13.69 32.69 -18.17
C THR A 70 -13.97 31.22 -17.86
N ALA A 71 -12.93 30.47 -17.44
CA ALA A 71 -12.99 29.03 -17.19
C ALA A 71 -13.84 28.70 -15.95
N ARG A 72 -14.44 27.53 -16.00
CA ARG A 72 -15.07 26.96 -14.82
C ARG A 72 -14.01 26.43 -13.84
N PRO A 73 -14.31 26.35 -12.54
CA PRO A 73 -13.38 25.83 -11.54
C PRO A 73 -12.78 24.46 -11.90
N ASP A 74 -13.56 23.61 -12.58
CA ASP A 74 -13.14 22.25 -12.98
C ASP A 74 -12.13 22.23 -14.15
N ASP A 75 -12.21 23.21 -15.03
CA ASP A 75 -11.35 23.33 -16.21
C ASP A 75 -10.04 24.09 -15.89
N LEU A 76 -10.06 24.87 -14.79
CA LEU A 76 -8.95 25.75 -14.40
C LEU A 76 -7.62 25.02 -14.20
N PRO A 77 -7.57 23.86 -13.48
CA PRO A 77 -6.33 23.12 -13.31
C PRO A 77 -5.72 22.66 -14.63
N ALA A 78 -6.56 22.15 -15.53
CA ALA A 78 -6.11 21.67 -16.85
C ALA A 78 -5.57 22.82 -17.73
N LEU A 79 -6.21 23.98 -17.70
CA LEU A 79 -5.77 25.17 -18.45
C LEU A 79 -4.47 25.75 -17.87
N LEU A 80 -4.32 25.78 -16.54
CA LEU A 80 -3.08 26.21 -15.88
C LEU A 80 -1.93 25.25 -16.19
N GLU A 81 -2.18 23.93 -16.18
CA GLU A 81 -1.19 22.94 -16.57
C GLU A 81 -0.79 23.08 -18.04
N GLN A 82 -1.73 23.30 -18.94
CA GLN A 82 -1.43 23.56 -20.36
C GLN A 82 -0.61 24.83 -20.54
N MET A 83 -0.94 25.90 -19.84
CA MET A 83 -0.15 27.15 -19.87
C MET A 83 1.27 26.95 -19.37
N HIS A 84 1.44 26.19 -18.27
CA HIS A 84 2.73 25.85 -17.72
C HIS A 84 3.56 24.99 -18.68
N ASN A 85 2.94 23.97 -19.26
CA ASN A 85 3.58 23.05 -20.20
C ASN A 85 3.99 23.74 -21.49
N LEU A 86 3.18 24.65 -22.02
CA LEU A 86 3.53 25.45 -23.20
C LEU A 86 4.68 26.43 -22.89
N GLY A 87 4.70 27.01 -21.66
CA GLY A 87 5.82 27.82 -21.18
C GLY A 87 7.10 27.02 -20.99
N ALA A 88 7.02 25.80 -20.44
CA ALA A 88 8.14 24.90 -20.26
C ALA A 88 8.69 24.34 -21.59
N LEU A 89 7.82 24.02 -22.54
CA LEU A 89 8.19 23.62 -23.92
C LEU A 89 8.96 24.74 -24.62
N ARG A 90 8.53 25.99 -24.45
CA ARG A 90 9.21 27.15 -24.96
C ARG A 90 10.62 27.32 -24.35
N ALA A 91 10.76 26.99 -23.06
CA ALA A 91 12.04 27.11 -22.35
C ALA A 91 12.99 25.91 -22.64
N GLN A 92 12.48 24.76 -23.11
CA GLN A 92 13.23 23.50 -23.28
C GLN A 92 13.23 22.96 -24.71
N ARG A 93 12.98 23.78 -25.71
CA ARG A 93 12.99 23.33 -27.12
C ARG A 93 14.23 22.54 -27.49
N GLY A 94 14.02 21.25 -27.80
CA GLY A 94 15.06 20.28 -28.12
C GLY A 94 15.13 19.05 -27.21
N LYS A 95 14.33 18.99 -26.12
CA LYS A 95 14.32 17.86 -25.16
C LYS A 95 12.90 17.34 -24.90
N GLY A 96 12.33 16.59 -25.83
CA GLY A 96 11.11 15.78 -25.63
C GLY A 96 9.84 16.53 -25.14
N VAL A 97 8.68 16.14 -25.64
CA VAL A 97 7.38 16.72 -25.25
C VAL A 97 6.99 16.22 -23.85
N VAL A 98 7.03 17.08 -22.85
CA VAL A 98 6.58 16.81 -21.47
C VAL A 98 5.17 17.40 -21.27
N GLY A 99 4.22 16.62 -20.74
CA GLY A 99 2.94 17.14 -20.22
C GLY A 99 1.70 16.93 -21.07
N VAL A 100 1.76 16.17 -22.16
CA VAL A 100 0.56 15.84 -22.96
C VAL A 100 -0.12 14.59 -22.38
N VAL A 101 -1.47 14.59 -22.38
CA VAL A 101 -2.26 13.39 -22.06
C VAL A 101 -1.80 12.22 -22.93
N ASP A 102 -1.62 11.03 -22.33
CA ASP A 102 -1.22 9.84 -23.06
C ASP A 102 -2.30 9.44 -24.09
N PRO A 103 -2.02 9.47 -25.40
CA PRO A 103 -2.99 9.09 -26.42
C PRO A 103 -3.35 7.60 -26.38
N ASN A 104 -2.54 6.76 -25.70
CA ASN A 104 -2.81 5.34 -25.54
C ASN A 104 -3.84 5.06 -24.43
N SER A 105 -3.98 5.97 -23.46
CA SER A 105 -4.98 5.89 -22.40
C SER A 105 -5.41 7.30 -21.95
N PRO A 106 -6.13 8.05 -22.81
CA PRO A 106 -6.38 9.48 -22.60
C PRO A 106 -7.37 9.75 -21.45
N TYR A 107 -8.31 8.85 -21.21
CA TYR A 107 -9.28 8.92 -20.12
C TYR A 107 -9.75 7.52 -19.74
N PHE A 108 -10.30 7.38 -18.55
CA PHE A 108 -10.83 6.12 -18.03
C PHE A 108 -12.31 6.19 -17.64
N ALA A 109 -12.90 7.38 -17.63
CA ALA A 109 -14.32 7.54 -17.32
C ALA A 109 -14.97 8.62 -18.18
N HIS A 110 -16.26 8.42 -18.46
CA HIS A 110 -17.13 9.34 -19.17
C HIS A 110 -18.36 9.64 -18.30
N LEU A 111 -18.57 10.91 -18.01
CA LEU A 111 -19.65 11.44 -17.19
C LEU A 111 -20.45 12.44 -18.01
N ARG A 112 -21.77 12.27 -18.06
CA ARG A 112 -22.69 13.27 -18.64
C ARG A 112 -23.58 13.82 -17.55
N LEU A 113 -23.50 15.11 -17.34
CA LEU A 113 -24.28 15.84 -16.35
C LEU A 113 -25.35 16.70 -17.01
N GLU A 114 -26.49 16.80 -16.36
CA GLU A 114 -27.46 17.85 -16.58
C GLU A 114 -27.35 18.81 -15.41
N GLU A 115 -26.85 20.01 -15.69
CA GLU A 115 -26.65 21.04 -14.66
C GLU A 115 -27.88 21.97 -14.64
N ASP A 116 -28.43 22.25 -13.48
CA ASP A 116 -29.50 23.22 -13.30
C ASP A 116 -28.90 24.64 -13.39
N VAL A 117 -29.47 25.42 -14.29
CA VAL A 117 -29.04 26.82 -14.48
C VAL A 117 -30.11 27.74 -13.89
N PRO A 118 -29.80 28.60 -12.91
CA PRO A 118 -30.75 29.54 -12.35
C PRO A 118 -31.39 30.40 -13.47
N ASN A 119 -32.71 30.34 -13.57
CA ASN A 119 -33.52 31.05 -14.59
C ASN A 119 -33.25 30.64 -16.06
N GLY A 120 -32.63 29.45 -16.32
CA GLY A 120 -32.33 28.95 -17.65
C GLY A 120 -32.86 27.55 -17.89
N LYS A 121 -32.63 27.02 -19.10
CA LYS A 121 -32.87 25.61 -19.39
C LYS A 121 -31.69 24.77 -18.84
N PRO A 122 -31.94 23.54 -18.32
CA PRO A 122 -30.89 22.64 -17.89
C PRO A 122 -29.85 22.44 -19.02
N ARG A 123 -28.57 22.43 -18.67
CA ARG A 123 -27.47 22.32 -19.64
C ARG A 123 -26.82 20.95 -19.55
N LYS A 124 -26.77 20.23 -20.65
CA LYS A 124 -26.03 18.96 -20.73
C LYS A 124 -24.55 19.21 -20.96
N ARG A 125 -23.71 18.46 -20.25
CA ARG A 125 -22.26 18.57 -20.29
C ARG A 125 -21.63 17.18 -20.28
N ASP A 126 -20.78 16.89 -21.27
CA ASP A 126 -19.94 15.70 -21.27
C ASP A 126 -18.57 16.05 -20.65
N LEU A 127 -18.09 15.17 -19.78
CA LEU A 127 -16.82 15.26 -19.09
C LEU A 127 -16.10 13.92 -19.19
N LEU A 128 -14.83 13.97 -19.53
CA LEU A 128 -13.95 12.82 -19.50
C LEU A 128 -13.03 12.94 -18.29
N ILE A 129 -12.79 11.85 -17.60
CA ILE A 129 -11.92 11.84 -16.42
C ILE A 129 -10.71 10.98 -16.74
N GLY A 130 -9.52 11.54 -16.52
CA GLY A 130 -8.24 10.90 -16.79
C GLY A 130 -7.20 11.22 -15.72
N ASN A 131 -5.98 10.77 -15.95
CA ASN A 131 -4.83 11.02 -15.06
C ASN A 131 -4.18 12.39 -15.30
N LYS A 132 -4.55 13.09 -16.37
CA LYS A 132 -4.10 14.44 -16.69
C LYS A 132 -5.21 15.24 -17.33
N GLY A 133 -5.23 16.54 -17.06
CA GLY A 133 -6.20 17.46 -17.64
C GLY A 133 -5.86 17.86 -19.06
N TYR A 134 -6.89 18.02 -19.92
CA TYR A 134 -6.77 18.57 -21.25
C TYR A 134 -8.09 19.23 -21.68
N VAL A 135 -8.00 20.46 -22.17
CA VAL A 135 -9.16 21.20 -22.68
C VAL A 135 -8.84 21.69 -24.11
N ASP A 136 -9.72 21.36 -25.03
CA ASP A 136 -9.66 21.87 -26.40
C ASP A 136 -11.03 22.46 -26.77
N SER A 137 -11.12 23.76 -26.73
CA SER A 137 -12.35 24.52 -27.00
C SER A 137 -12.82 24.35 -28.43
N ALA A 138 -11.92 24.06 -29.39
CA ALA A 138 -12.25 23.91 -30.81
C ALA A 138 -13.01 22.61 -31.10
N SER A 139 -12.62 21.51 -30.47
CA SER A 139 -13.28 20.19 -30.58
C SER A 139 -14.35 19.97 -29.51
N GLY A 140 -14.37 20.79 -28.45
CA GLY A 140 -15.21 20.61 -27.27
C GLY A 140 -14.74 19.49 -26.34
N VAL A 141 -13.57 18.89 -26.59
CA VAL A 141 -12.99 17.85 -25.75
C VAL A 141 -12.52 18.41 -24.42
N ARG A 142 -12.98 17.80 -23.32
CA ARG A 142 -12.60 18.15 -21.95
C ARG A 142 -12.25 16.90 -21.19
N VAL A 143 -10.97 16.71 -20.89
CA VAL A 143 -10.48 15.69 -19.98
C VAL A 143 -10.07 16.39 -18.69
N VAL A 144 -10.63 16.00 -17.57
CA VAL A 144 -10.29 16.56 -16.24
C VAL A 144 -9.44 15.56 -15.48
N ASP A 145 -8.49 16.08 -14.73
CA ASP A 145 -7.68 15.24 -13.82
C ASP A 145 -8.53 14.84 -12.61
N TRP A 146 -8.61 13.54 -12.33
CA TRP A 146 -9.43 12.99 -11.25
C TRP A 146 -9.02 13.51 -9.86
N ARG A 147 -7.76 13.96 -9.69
CA ARG A 147 -7.19 14.37 -8.41
C ARG A 147 -7.57 15.80 -8.03
N ASN A 148 -7.58 16.70 -8.97
CA ASN A 148 -7.68 18.14 -8.70
C ASN A 148 -8.93 18.82 -9.27
N ALA A 149 -9.67 18.15 -10.14
CA ALA A 149 -10.91 18.70 -10.67
C ALA A 149 -12.08 18.46 -9.70
N PRO A 150 -12.69 19.50 -9.14
CA PRO A 150 -13.82 19.34 -8.20
C PRO A 150 -14.96 18.49 -8.74
N VAL A 151 -15.23 18.54 -10.04
CA VAL A 151 -16.31 17.78 -10.68
C VAL A 151 -16.08 16.27 -10.69
N SER A 152 -14.85 15.81 -10.53
CA SER A 152 -14.56 14.37 -10.42
C SER A 152 -15.20 13.74 -9.18
N LYS A 153 -15.48 14.53 -8.13
CA LYS A 153 -16.24 14.08 -6.95
C LYS A 153 -17.59 13.49 -7.33
N ILE A 154 -18.27 14.05 -8.34
CA ILE A 154 -19.58 13.59 -8.80
C ILE A 154 -19.46 12.17 -9.34
N PHE A 155 -18.42 11.84 -10.13
CA PHE A 155 -18.20 10.51 -10.65
C PHE A 155 -18.06 9.43 -9.55
N TYR A 156 -17.39 9.76 -8.45
CA TYR A 156 -17.15 8.80 -7.36
C TYR A 156 -18.29 8.70 -6.36
N ARG A 157 -19.07 9.76 -6.18
CA ARG A 157 -20.10 9.84 -5.13
C ARG A 157 -21.51 9.48 -5.58
N TYR A 158 -21.80 9.64 -6.87
CA TYR A 158 -23.13 9.48 -7.43
C TYR A 158 -23.15 8.43 -8.54
N VAL A 159 -24.30 7.76 -8.70
CA VAL A 159 -24.52 6.81 -9.79
C VAL A 159 -25.39 7.42 -10.88
N GLU A 160 -25.47 6.76 -12.03
CA GLU A 160 -26.33 7.18 -13.13
C GLU A 160 -27.80 7.22 -12.67
N GLY A 161 -28.45 8.35 -12.92
CA GLY A 161 -29.82 8.61 -12.50
C GLY A 161 -29.98 9.41 -11.21
N ASP A 162 -28.92 9.55 -10.40
CA ASP A 162 -28.95 10.33 -9.17
C ASP A 162 -29.01 11.83 -9.45
N ASP A 163 -29.71 12.55 -8.57
CA ASP A 163 -29.57 13.99 -8.45
C ASP A 163 -28.35 14.29 -7.57
N TYR A 164 -27.56 15.28 -7.93
CA TYR A 164 -26.35 15.67 -7.17
C TYR A 164 -26.39 17.13 -6.72
N GLU A 165 -25.81 17.37 -5.56
CA GLU A 165 -25.51 18.68 -5.00
C GLU A 165 -24.08 18.65 -4.47
N GLU A 166 -23.18 19.40 -5.07
CA GLU A 166 -21.78 19.44 -4.68
C GLU A 166 -21.23 20.87 -4.66
N GLU A 167 -20.41 21.14 -3.64
CA GLU A 167 -19.65 22.36 -3.54
C GLU A 167 -18.37 22.23 -4.41
N LEU A 168 -18.32 22.99 -5.52
CA LEU A 168 -17.23 23.03 -6.47
C LEU A 168 -16.54 24.40 -6.40
N GLY A 169 -15.50 24.53 -5.56
CA GLY A 169 -14.90 25.81 -5.21
C GLY A 169 -15.89 26.66 -4.41
N ASP A 170 -16.15 27.91 -4.86
CA ASP A 170 -17.07 28.83 -4.20
C ASP A 170 -18.52 28.72 -4.69
N ARG A 171 -18.87 27.65 -5.41
CA ARG A 171 -20.19 27.45 -6.02
C ARG A 171 -20.79 26.14 -5.61
N ILE A 172 -22.08 26.14 -5.30
CA ILE A 172 -22.89 24.94 -5.21
C ILE A 172 -23.41 24.65 -6.62
N VAL A 173 -23.20 23.43 -7.09
CA VAL A 173 -23.67 22.96 -8.39
C VAL A 173 -24.64 21.82 -8.15
N GLU A 174 -25.84 22.00 -8.68
CA GLU A 174 -26.94 21.04 -8.59
C GLU A 174 -27.28 20.51 -9.97
N GLY A 175 -27.79 19.29 -10.04
CA GLY A 175 -28.19 18.71 -11.30
C GLY A 175 -28.39 17.20 -11.21
N ARG A 176 -28.34 16.53 -12.37
CA ARG A 176 -28.56 15.09 -12.46
C ARG A 176 -27.46 14.40 -13.26
N VAL A 177 -27.07 13.20 -12.80
CA VAL A 177 -26.15 12.32 -13.54
C VAL A 177 -26.93 11.57 -14.61
N LEU A 178 -26.75 11.97 -15.88
CA LEU A 178 -27.43 11.34 -17.00
C LEU A 178 -26.72 10.10 -17.54
N LEU A 179 -25.39 10.02 -17.36
CA LEU A 179 -24.57 8.93 -17.83
C LEU A 179 -23.31 8.82 -16.99
N ARG A 180 -22.97 7.59 -16.58
CA ARG A 180 -21.74 7.27 -15.87
C ARG A 180 -21.16 5.97 -16.41
N ARG A 181 -20.02 6.07 -17.12
CA ARG A 181 -19.33 4.93 -17.72
C ARG A 181 -17.88 4.87 -17.30
N SER A 182 -17.36 3.66 -17.05
CA SER A 182 -15.94 3.40 -16.93
C SER A 182 -15.46 2.72 -18.20
N VAL A 183 -14.30 3.13 -18.71
CA VAL A 183 -13.72 2.59 -19.95
C VAL A 183 -12.30 2.09 -19.71
N ALA A 184 -11.88 1.06 -20.45
CA ALA A 184 -10.49 0.66 -20.55
C ALA A 184 -10.01 0.90 -21.98
N ILE A 185 -9.00 1.77 -22.11
CA ILE A 185 -8.34 2.10 -23.37
C ILE A 185 -6.90 1.62 -23.25
N VAL A 186 -6.51 0.69 -24.11
CA VAL A 186 -5.17 0.06 -24.10
C VAL A 186 -4.54 0.22 -25.47
N GLY A 187 -3.33 0.78 -25.51
CA GLY A 187 -2.66 1.07 -26.79
C GLY A 187 -3.47 2.00 -27.70
N GLY A 188 -4.31 2.85 -27.11
CA GLY A 188 -5.22 3.74 -27.83
C GLY A 188 -6.50 3.08 -28.33
N GLU A 189 -6.74 1.81 -28.09
CA GLU A 189 -7.95 1.11 -28.50
C GLU A 189 -8.89 0.87 -27.33
N LEU A 190 -10.19 1.09 -27.57
CA LEU A 190 -11.24 0.81 -26.59
C LEU A 190 -11.38 -0.71 -26.44
N ARG A 191 -11.14 -1.22 -25.23
CA ARG A 191 -11.20 -2.66 -24.93
C ARG A 191 -12.36 -3.04 -24.02
N ARG A 192 -12.82 -2.10 -23.18
CA ARG A 192 -13.92 -2.35 -22.26
C ARG A 192 -14.76 -1.10 -22.06
N VAL A 193 -16.08 -1.28 -21.94
CA VAL A 193 -17.02 -0.27 -21.49
C VAL A 193 -17.90 -0.89 -20.41
N SER A 194 -17.92 -0.27 -19.23
CA SER A 194 -18.74 -0.70 -18.09
C SER A 194 -19.80 0.36 -17.81
N THR A 195 -21.05 -0.05 -17.74
CA THR A 195 -22.24 0.78 -17.54
C THR A 195 -23.19 0.07 -16.57
N PRO A 196 -24.22 0.74 -16.02
CA PRO A 196 -25.29 0.06 -15.29
C PRO A 196 -26.03 -1.00 -16.10
N GLU A 197 -26.10 -0.84 -17.43
CA GLU A 197 -26.76 -1.78 -18.34
C GLU A 197 -25.96 -3.06 -18.57
N GLY A 198 -24.65 -3.06 -18.32
CA GLY A 198 -23.76 -4.21 -18.48
C GLY A 198 -22.31 -3.84 -18.77
N VAL A 199 -21.49 -4.86 -18.90
CA VAL A 199 -20.08 -4.73 -19.27
C VAL A 199 -19.87 -5.28 -20.67
N PHE A 200 -19.26 -4.48 -21.54
CA PHE A 200 -18.96 -4.82 -22.93
C PHE A 200 -17.44 -4.95 -23.08
N LEU A 201 -17.00 -6.06 -23.67
CA LEU A 201 -15.57 -6.37 -23.87
C LEU A 201 -15.29 -6.58 -25.37
N CYS A 202 -14.13 -6.06 -25.80
CA CYS A 202 -13.56 -6.27 -27.10
C CYS A 202 -12.44 -7.32 -27.01
N ASP A 203 -12.57 -8.43 -27.72
CA ASP A 203 -11.53 -9.45 -27.76
C ASP A 203 -10.32 -9.05 -28.64
N ALA A 204 -9.30 -9.92 -28.71
CA ALA A 204 -8.10 -9.67 -29.51
C ALA A 204 -8.39 -9.60 -31.03
N GLN A 205 -9.49 -10.17 -31.48
CA GLN A 205 -9.95 -10.15 -32.86
C GLN A 205 -10.84 -8.94 -33.21
N GLY A 206 -11.06 -8.04 -32.22
CA GLY A 206 -11.89 -6.84 -32.40
C GLY A 206 -13.39 -7.10 -32.26
N LYS A 207 -13.81 -8.28 -31.79
CA LYS A 207 -15.21 -8.65 -31.61
C LYS A 207 -15.70 -8.23 -30.23
N TRP A 208 -16.82 -7.52 -30.19
CA TRP A 208 -17.46 -7.10 -28.95
C TRP A 208 -18.44 -8.14 -28.42
N ARG A 209 -18.50 -8.25 -27.11
CA ARG A 209 -19.46 -9.12 -26.41
C ARG A 209 -19.93 -8.45 -25.12
N ARG A 210 -21.19 -8.65 -24.80
CA ARG A 210 -21.70 -8.32 -23.46
C ARG A 210 -21.29 -9.41 -22.48
N LEU A 211 -20.68 -9.02 -21.40
CA LEU A 211 -20.48 -9.92 -20.25
C LEU A 211 -21.82 -10.07 -19.55
N ASP A 212 -22.31 -11.29 -19.53
CA ASP A 212 -23.38 -11.65 -18.62
C ASP A 212 -22.74 -11.90 -17.25
N PRO A 213 -23.16 -11.24 -16.16
CA PRO A 213 -22.70 -11.52 -14.82
C PRO A 213 -23.26 -12.89 -14.37
N THR A 214 -22.90 -13.93 -15.09
CA THR A 214 -23.37 -15.28 -14.81
C THR A 214 -22.76 -15.79 -13.53
N ARG A 215 -23.62 -16.24 -12.63
CA ARG A 215 -23.26 -17.04 -11.46
C ARG A 215 -22.34 -18.19 -11.89
N ALA A 216 -21.32 -18.48 -11.10
CA ALA A 216 -20.50 -19.67 -11.30
C ALA A 216 -21.40 -20.89 -11.51
N LYS A 217 -21.21 -21.58 -12.62
CA LYS A 217 -21.95 -22.82 -12.90
C LYS A 217 -21.12 -23.96 -12.32
N LEU A 218 -21.76 -24.81 -11.52
CA LEU A 218 -21.17 -26.08 -11.16
C LEU A 218 -20.85 -26.87 -12.44
N ARG A 219 -19.67 -27.44 -12.47
CA ARG A 219 -19.21 -28.23 -13.59
C ARG A 219 -20.15 -29.43 -13.81
N THR A 220 -20.51 -29.71 -15.04
CA THR A 220 -21.28 -30.90 -15.38
C THR A 220 -20.39 -32.13 -15.21
N GLU A 221 -20.89 -33.21 -14.60
CA GLU A 221 -20.16 -34.45 -14.44
C GLU A 221 -19.55 -34.91 -15.78
N GLY A 222 -18.24 -35.21 -15.77
CA GLY A 222 -17.49 -35.69 -16.94
C GLY A 222 -16.63 -34.66 -17.68
N THR A 223 -16.69 -33.38 -17.35
CA THR A 223 -15.81 -32.36 -17.96
C THR A 223 -14.46 -32.33 -17.21
N LYS A 224 -13.33 -32.47 -17.94
CA LYS A 224 -11.98 -32.35 -17.34
C LYS A 224 -11.74 -30.95 -16.81
N ALA A 225 -11.14 -30.85 -15.62
CA ALA A 225 -10.70 -29.59 -15.05
C ALA A 225 -9.58 -29.00 -15.88
N LYS A 226 -9.70 -27.69 -16.22
CA LYS A 226 -8.66 -26.94 -16.91
C LYS A 226 -8.18 -25.78 -16.05
N LEU A 227 -6.88 -25.64 -15.91
CA LEU A 227 -6.28 -24.44 -15.34
C LEU A 227 -6.39 -23.31 -16.38
N GLY A 228 -6.79 -22.10 -15.96
CA GLY A 228 -7.06 -20.99 -16.85
C GLY A 228 -8.47 -21.04 -17.51
N ASP A 229 -9.36 -21.94 -17.06
CA ASP A 229 -10.72 -22.01 -17.55
C ASP A 229 -11.51 -20.77 -17.09
N SER A 230 -11.85 -19.91 -18.01
CA SER A 230 -12.83 -18.85 -17.77
C SER A 230 -14.21 -19.42 -18.04
N ASN A 231 -15.16 -19.20 -17.14
CA ASN A 231 -16.56 -19.64 -17.20
C ASN A 231 -17.05 -20.08 -18.59
N ALA A 232 -17.79 -21.15 -18.64
CA ALA A 232 -18.49 -21.89 -19.69
C ALA A 232 -18.66 -21.35 -21.14
N ASP A 233 -18.25 -20.14 -21.43
CA ASP A 233 -18.44 -19.47 -22.73
C ASP A 233 -17.16 -19.27 -23.55
N GLY A 234 -16.02 -19.88 -23.18
CA GLY A 234 -14.77 -19.83 -23.95
C GLY A 234 -14.14 -18.45 -24.08
N LEU A 235 -14.41 -17.56 -23.13
CA LEU A 235 -13.83 -16.22 -23.05
C LEU A 235 -12.45 -16.28 -22.41
N THR A 236 -11.45 -16.68 -23.17
CA THR A 236 -10.06 -16.45 -22.80
C THR A 236 -9.84 -14.96 -22.52
N ARG A 237 -9.67 -14.62 -21.23
CA ARG A 237 -9.01 -13.42 -20.70
C ARG A 237 -9.43 -12.01 -21.18
N ALA A 238 -10.58 -11.86 -21.85
CA ALA A 238 -11.09 -10.51 -22.14
C ALA A 238 -11.41 -9.72 -20.83
N ASP A 239 -11.67 -10.41 -19.73
CA ASP A 239 -11.90 -9.82 -18.41
C ASP A 239 -10.64 -9.35 -17.69
N LYS A 240 -9.43 -9.71 -18.15
CA LYS A 240 -8.16 -9.19 -17.61
C LYS A 240 -7.90 -7.72 -17.99
N VAL A 241 -8.58 -7.18 -18.98
CA VAL A 241 -8.55 -5.74 -19.29
C VAL A 241 -9.47 -5.02 -18.29
N LEU A 242 -8.98 -4.83 -17.09
CA LEU A 242 -9.67 -4.02 -16.10
C LEU A 242 -9.60 -2.53 -16.51
N PRO A 243 -10.64 -1.73 -16.21
CA PRO A 243 -10.53 -0.27 -16.27
C PRO A 243 -9.33 0.20 -15.44
N ALA A 244 -8.83 1.40 -15.73
CA ALA A 244 -7.85 2.01 -14.85
C ALA A 244 -8.32 1.93 -13.39
N ILE A 245 -7.42 1.62 -12.47
CA ILE A 245 -7.78 1.44 -11.04
C ILE A 245 -8.56 2.66 -10.52
N ALA A 246 -8.19 3.86 -10.97
CA ALA A 246 -8.91 5.09 -10.66
C ALA A 246 -10.39 5.07 -11.07
N ALA A 247 -10.76 4.33 -12.12
CA ALA A 247 -12.17 4.16 -12.54
C ALA A 247 -12.97 3.19 -11.66
N MET A 248 -12.29 2.36 -10.87
CA MET A 248 -12.90 1.36 -10.00
C MET A 248 -12.99 1.80 -8.54
N ILE A 249 -12.41 2.95 -8.19
CA ILE A 249 -12.50 3.52 -6.85
C ILE A 249 -13.96 3.80 -6.51
N ASP A 250 -14.43 3.25 -5.40
CA ASP A 250 -15.76 3.49 -4.87
C ASP A 250 -15.84 4.77 -4.00
N LYS A 251 -17.05 5.11 -3.56
CA LYS A 251 -17.32 6.29 -2.73
C LYS A 251 -16.54 6.28 -1.41
N GLU A 252 -16.46 5.12 -0.74
CA GLU A 252 -15.77 4.99 0.55
C GLU A 252 -14.26 5.15 0.34
N GLN A 253 -13.71 4.47 -0.66
CA GLN A 253 -12.30 4.60 -1.06
C GLN A 253 -11.94 6.02 -1.47
N TYR A 254 -12.77 6.67 -2.28
CA TYR A 254 -12.55 8.06 -2.69
C TYR A 254 -12.54 9.02 -1.51
N ASN A 255 -13.46 8.86 -0.56
CA ASN A 255 -13.50 9.67 0.65
C ASN A 255 -12.21 9.51 1.49
N LEU A 256 -11.64 8.29 1.57
CA LEU A 256 -10.37 8.04 2.25
C LEU A 256 -9.19 8.69 1.53
N ILE A 257 -9.16 8.58 0.19
CA ILE A 257 -8.12 9.18 -0.64
C ILE A 257 -8.07 10.70 -0.46
N THR A 258 -9.24 11.34 -0.39
CA THR A 258 -9.36 12.81 -0.38
C THR A 258 -9.35 13.44 1.01
N ARG A 259 -9.27 12.67 2.10
CA ARG A 259 -9.13 13.22 3.46
C ARG A 259 -7.88 14.08 3.61
N PRO A 260 -7.87 15.05 4.52
CA PRO A 260 -6.66 15.83 4.85
C PRO A 260 -5.47 14.93 5.16
N GLY A 261 -4.26 15.35 4.77
CA GLY A 261 -3.04 14.57 4.97
C GLY A 261 -2.45 14.64 6.39
N THR A 262 -3.14 15.27 7.33
CA THR A 262 -2.77 15.37 8.76
C THR A 262 -3.44 14.25 9.56
N GLY A 263 -2.78 13.82 10.63
CA GLY A 263 -3.28 12.75 11.49
C GLY A 263 -3.04 11.35 10.92
N ILE A 264 -3.60 10.37 11.61
CA ILE A 264 -3.52 8.96 11.22
C ILE A 264 -4.82 8.52 10.58
N ILE A 265 -4.72 7.85 9.45
CA ILE A 265 -5.82 7.11 8.83
C ILE A 265 -5.44 5.64 8.87
N ALA A 266 -6.23 4.83 9.57
CA ALA A 266 -6.09 3.39 9.60
C ALA A 266 -7.12 2.74 8.66
N ILE A 267 -6.64 2.03 7.65
CA ILE A 267 -7.46 1.37 6.64
C ILE A 267 -7.47 -0.13 6.94
N GLN A 268 -8.62 -0.64 7.36
CA GLN A 268 -8.87 -2.07 7.54
C GLN A 268 -9.56 -2.61 6.29
N GLY A 269 -9.12 -3.75 5.78
CA GLY A 269 -9.82 -4.39 4.68
C GLY A 269 -9.31 -5.81 4.43
N SER A 270 -10.17 -6.66 3.90
CA SER A 270 -9.81 -8.01 3.47
C SER A 270 -8.86 -7.99 2.27
N ALA A 271 -8.33 -9.16 1.93
CA ALA A 271 -7.56 -9.34 0.69
C ALA A 271 -8.36 -8.84 -0.53
N GLY A 272 -7.70 -8.16 -1.45
CA GLY A 272 -8.34 -7.64 -2.66
C GLY A 272 -9.25 -6.43 -2.48
N SER A 273 -9.39 -5.88 -1.26
CA SER A 273 -10.21 -4.67 -1.01
C SER A 273 -9.57 -3.36 -1.52
N GLY A 274 -8.34 -3.42 -2.03
CA GLY A 274 -7.67 -2.26 -2.59
C GLY A 274 -6.95 -1.37 -1.58
N LYS A 275 -6.61 -1.85 -0.37
CA LYS A 275 -5.88 -1.09 0.66
C LYS A 275 -4.64 -0.37 0.13
N THR A 276 -3.72 -1.12 -0.44
CA THR A 276 -2.49 -0.60 -1.06
C THR A 276 -2.81 0.41 -2.16
N THR A 277 -3.82 0.10 -2.98
CA THR A 277 -4.31 0.98 -4.05
C THR A 277 -4.80 2.32 -3.49
N VAL A 278 -5.67 2.30 -2.48
CA VAL A 278 -6.17 3.51 -1.80
C VAL A 278 -5.01 4.31 -1.22
N GLY A 279 -4.06 3.63 -0.55
CA GLY A 279 -2.87 4.27 0.00
C GLY A 279 -2.02 4.98 -1.06
N LEU A 280 -1.74 4.34 -2.19
CA LEU A 280 -0.95 4.91 -3.28
C LEU A 280 -1.68 6.07 -3.98
N HIS A 281 -2.99 5.92 -4.25
CA HIS A 281 -3.81 7.00 -4.81
C HIS A 281 -3.88 8.20 -3.86
N ARG A 282 -3.91 7.95 -2.54
CA ARG A 282 -3.85 9.01 -1.54
C ARG A 282 -2.51 9.75 -1.57
N VAL A 283 -1.38 9.04 -1.69
CA VAL A 283 -0.05 9.67 -1.86
C VAL A 283 -0.06 10.57 -3.11
N ALA A 284 -0.61 10.08 -4.23
CA ALA A 284 -0.73 10.84 -5.46
C ALA A 284 -1.66 12.05 -5.31
N TYR A 285 -2.80 11.89 -4.65
CA TYR A 285 -3.73 12.97 -4.36
C TYR A 285 -3.12 14.08 -3.51
N LEU A 286 -2.40 13.73 -2.43
CA LEU A 286 -1.75 14.70 -1.55
C LEU A 286 -0.65 15.48 -2.29
N ALA A 287 0.17 14.79 -3.09
CA ALA A 287 1.23 15.40 -3.88
C ALA A 287 0.69 16.42 -4.90
N GLU A 288 -0.46 16.13 -5.51
CA GLU A 288 -1.07 16.96 -6.52
C GLU A 288 -1.82 18.16 -5.92
N THR A 289 -2.57 17.95 -4.82
CA THR A 289 -3.43 19.00 -4.22
C THR A 289 -2.66 20.02 -3.39
N ASP A 290 -1.53 19.62 -2.78
CA ASP A 290 -0.66 20.56 -2.04
C ASP A 290 0.83 20.20 -2.29
N PRO A 291 1.36 20.52 -3.49
CA PRO A 291 2.72 20.16 -3.89
C PRO A 291 3.81 20.92 -3.11
N VAL A 292 3.45 21.96 -2.38
CA VAL A 292 4.38 22.68 -1.50
C VAL A 292 4.64 21.90 -0.22
N ARG A 293 3.60 21.37 0.38
CA ARG A 293 3.65 20.60 1.63
C ARG A 293 4.05 19.14 1.38
N TYR A 294 3.39 18.48 0.42
CA TYR A 294 3.56 17.04 0.15
C TYR A 294 4.47 16.80 -1.06
N ARG A 295 5.70 17.33 -0.97
CA ARG A 295 6.74 17.02 -1.98
C ARG A 295 7.03 15.52 -2.00
N PRO A 296 7.13 14.89 -3.17
CA PRO A 296 7.37 13.46 -3.28
C PRO A 296 8.57 12.98 -2.45
N GLU A 297 9.68 13.71 -2.44
CA GLU A 297 10.90 13.36 -1.71
C GLU A 297 10.74 13.46 -0.19
N ARG A 298 9.67 14.10 0.29
CA ARG A 298 9.32 14.26 1.71
C ARG A 298 8.14 13.38 2.13
N MET A 299 7.66 12.52 1.26
CA MET A 299 6.76 11.42 1.59
C MET A 299 7.54 10.11 1.55
N MET A 300 7.04 9.05 2.17
CA MET A 300 7.67 7.73 2.10
C MET A 300 6.61 6.64 2.10
N VAL A 301 6.84 5.61 1.30
CA VAL A 301 6.03 4.40 1.26
C VAL A 301 6.85 3.24 1.84
N VAL A 302 6.30 2.60 2.86
CA VAL A 302 6.88 1.42 3.50
C VAL A 302 6.02 0.22 3.15
N VAL A 303 6.64 -0.76 2.50
CA VAL A 303 6.00 -2.01 2.06
C VAL A 303 6.61 -3.22 2.76
N PRO A 304 5.90 -4.35 2.85
CA PRO A 304 6.35 -5.52 3.63
C PRO A 304 7.56 -6.23 3.01
N ASN A 305 7.76 -6.16 1.69
CA ASN A 305 8.81 -6.92 1.00
C ASN A 305 9.43 -6.20 -0.20
N GLU A 306 10.57 -6.72 -0.68
CA GLU A 306 11.33 -6.12 -1.78
C GLU A 306 10.57 -6.20 -3.13
N ALA A 307 9.78 -7.25 -3.35
CA ALA A 307 8.99 -7.40 -4.58
C ALA A 307 7.99 -6.23 -4.75
N LEU A 308 7.31 -5.83 -3.66
CA LEU A 308 6.38 -4.70 -3.68
C LEU A 308 7.08 -3.34 -3.89
N ILE A 309 8.37 -3.21 -3.56
CA ILE A 309 9.11 -1.98 -3.90
C ILE A 309 9.11 -1.76 -5.42
N HIS A 310 9.36 -2.81 -6.20
CA HIS A 310 9.37 -2.72 -7.67
C HIS A 310 7.98 -2.39 -8.22
N TYR A 311 6.94 -3.01 -7.67
CA TYR A 311 5.56 -2.72 -8.03
C TYR A 311 5.19 -1.25 -7.77
N VAL A 312 5.39 -0.78 -6.54
CA VAL A 312 5.03 0.59 -6.14
C VAL A 312 5.82 1.64 -6.94
N ARG A 313 7.11 1.39 -7.19
CA ARG A 313 7.95 2.28 -8.02
C ARG A 313 7.49 2.40 -9.46
N ARG A 314 6.75 1.42 -9.96
CA ARG A 314 6.11 1.48 -11.28
C ARG A 314 4.76 2.20 -11.22
N VAL A 315 3.97 1.92 -10.19
CA VAL A 315 2.60 2.46 -10.07
C VAL A 315 2.60 3.97 -9.76
N LEU A 316 3.49 4.47 -8.89
CA LEU A 316 3.50 5.89 -8.54
C LEU A 316 3.75 6.82 -9.73
N PRO A 317 4.71 6.57 -10.66
CA PRO A 317 4.85 7.34 -11.88
C PRO A 317 3.60 7.28 -12.78
N ASP A 318 2.94 6.12 -12.88
CA ASP A 318 1.68 5.97 -13.63
C ASP A 318 0.55 6.84 -13.02
N LEU A 319 0.62 7.09 -11.71
CA LEU A 319 -0.26 8.02 -11.00
C LEU A 319 0.23 9.48 -11.08
N GLY A 320 1.31 9.76 -11.81
CA GLY A 320 1.86 11.10 -12.02
C GLY A 320 2.75 11.60 -10.87
N VAL A 321 3.26 10.73 -10.01
CA VAL A 321 4.11 11.11 -8.86
C VAL A 321 5.44 10.38 -8.91
N ASP A 322 6.51 11.13 -9.15
CA ASP A 322 7.87 10.62 -9.20
C ASP A 322 8.67 11.04 -7.96
N GLY A 323 9.65 10.22 -7.59
CA GLY A 323 10.64 10.59 -6.56
C GLY A 323 10.23 10.27 -5.12
N VAL A 324 9.09 9.61 -4.87
CA VAL A 324 8.72 9.14 -3.53
C VAL A 324 9.63 7.98 -3.11
N PRO A 325 10.33 8.08 -1.97
CA PRO A 325 11.09 6.97 -1.41
C PRO A 325 10.19 5.77 -1.09
N VAL A 326 10.52 4.60 -1.66
CA VAL A 326 9.83 3.33 -1.39
C VAL A 326 10.85 2.35 -0.82
N THR A 327 10.53 1.76 0.34
CA THR A 327 11.44 0.89 1.08
C THR A 327 10.69 -0.16 1.91
N THR A 328 11.38 -1.20 2.36
CA THR A 328 10.90 -2.03 3.48
C THR A 328 11.39 -1.44 4.79
N PHE A 329 10.69 -1.73 5.92
CA PHE A 329 11.19 -1.30 7.23
C PHE A 329 12.60 -1.85 7.50
N ARG A 330 12.82 -3.13 7.24
CA ARG A 330 14.12 -3.78 7.43
C ARG A 330 15.25 -3.04 6.68
N ARG A 331 15.05 -2.73 5.41
CA ARG A 331 16.06 -2.01 4.59
C ARG A 331 16.32 -0.60 5.13
N PHE A 332 15.25 0.11 5.47
CA PHE A 332 15.34 1.44 6.08
C PHE A 332 16.10 1.39 7.43
N ALA A 333 15.70 0.47 8.32
CA ALA A 333 16.25 0.39 9.67
C ALA A 333 17.71 -0.05 9.67
N THR A 334 18.07 -1.08 8.89
CA THR A 334 19.47 -1.54 8.77
C THR A 334 20.38 -0.42 8.25
N ARG A 335 19.99 0.25 7.15
CA ARG A 335 20.77 1.35 6.59
C ARG A 335 20.96 2.49 7.58
N THR A 336 19.90 2.85 8.28
CA THR A 336 19.91 3.97 9.25
C THR A 336 20.73 3.60 10.50
N ALA A 337 20.54 2.40 11.05
CA ALA A 337 21.25 1.94 12.22
C ALA A 337 22.77 1.84 11.99
N VAL A 338 23.19 1.28 10.85
CA VAL A 338 24.63 1.22 10.47
C VAL A 338 25.23 2.62 10.41
N GLY A 339 24.51 3.61 9.90
CA GLY A 339 24.99 5.01 9.88
C GLY A 339 25.06 5.66 11.26
N LEU A 340 24.15 5.32 12.18
CA LEU A 340 24.07 5.90 13.52
C LEU A 340 24.94 5.18 14.56
N PHE A 341 25.23 3.90 14.36
CA PHE A 341 25.98 3.01 15.26
C PHE A 341 27.20 2.40 14.55
N PRO A 342 28.31 3.12 14.40
CA PRO A 342 29.47 2.67 13.58
C PRO A 342 30.13 1.38 14.06
N LYS A 343 29.88 0.94 15.31
CA LYS A 343 30.43 -0.30 15.87
C LYS A 343 29.43 -1.47 15.84
N LEU A 344 28.29 -1.29 15.16
CA LEU A 344 27.29 -2.34 15.06
C LEU A 344 27.81 -3.49 14.20
N PRO A 345 27.70 -4.77 14.64
CA PRO A 345 28.01 -5.90 13.80
C PRO A 345 27.16 -5.88 12.51
N LEU A 346 27.76 -6.23 11.37
CA LEU A 346 27.05 -6.32 10.10
C LEU A 346 26.42 -7.71 9.88
N SER A 347 26.84 -8.71 10.65
CA SER A 347 26.26 -10.05 10.61
C SER A 347 24.92 -10.07 11.31
N ILE A 348 23.91 -10.67 10.66
CA ILE A 348 22.58 -10.87 11.21
C ILE A 348 22.45 -12.32 11.64
N SER A 349 21.96 -12.58 12.84
CA SER A 349 21.72 -13.94 13.35
C SER A 349 20.60 -14.61 12.55
N GLU A 350 20.85 -15.83 12.06
CA GLU A 350 19.85 -16.67 11.42
C GLU A 350 19.18 -17.66 12.41
N GLU A 351 19.71 -17.77 13.62
CA GLU A 351 19.31 -18.75 14.63
C GLU A 351 18.56 -18.14 15.81
N THR A 352 18.02 -16.94 15.66
CA THR A 352 17.28 -16.28 16.75
C THR A 352 16.06 -17.12 17.15
N PRO A 353 15.96 -17.55 18.42
CA PRO A 353 14.82 -18.33 18.86
C PRO A 353 13.50 -17.55 18.74
N THR A 354 12.41 -18.21 18.36
CA THR A 354 11.09 -17.60 18.15
C THR A 354 10.62 -16.80 19.38
N VAL A 355 10.88 -17.32 20.60
CA VAL A 355 10.52 -16.60 21.82
C VAL A 355 11.27 -15.28 21.99
N VAL A 356 12.50 -15.18 21.47
CA VAL A 356 13.31 -13.94 21.51
C VAL A 356 12.75 -12.93 20.50
N THR A 357 12.49 -13.37 19.28
CA THR A 357 11.81 -12.57 18.26
C THR A 357 10.48 -12.03 18.79
N ARG A 358 9.66 -12.90 19.41
CA ARG A 358 8.40 -12.52 20.04
C ARG A 358 8.58 -11.44 21.11
N ALA A 359 9.56 -11.58 22.00
CA ALA A 359 9.84 -10.62 23.05
C ALA A 359 10.33 -9.27 22.49
N LYS A 360 11.21 -9.29 21.48
CA LYS A 360 11.71 -8.07 20.83
C LYS A 360 10.64 -7.32 20.02
N GLN A 361 9.68 -8.02 19.47
CA GLN A 361 8.53 -7.46 18.76
C GLN A 361 7.35 -7.13 19.69
N HIS A 362 7.42 -7.51 20.97
CA HIS A 362 6.33 -7.31 21.92
C HIS A 362 6.02 -5.82 22.10
N PRO A 363 4.73 -5.38 22.14
CA PRO A 363 4.36 -3.98 22.33
C PRO A 363 4.98 -3.37 23.61
N GLY A 364 5.11 -4.15 24.69
CA GLY A 364 5.78 -3.77 25.92
C GLY A 364 7.24 -3.33 25.74
N MET A 365 7.90 -3.67 24.64
CA MET A 365 9.26 -3.23 24.33
C MET A 365 9.37 -1.69 24.22
N LEU A 366 8.33 -1.02 23.76
CA LEU A 366 8.27 0.45 23.77
C LEU A 366 8.43 1.01 25.19
N ARG A 367 7.76 0.38 26.17
CA ARG A 367 7.85 0.77 27.58
C ARG A 367 9.19 0.39 28.18
N VAL A 368 9.73 -0.78 27.86
CA VAL A 368 11.08 -1.20 28.27
C VAL A 368 12.13 -0.17 27.87
N ILE A 369 12.09 0.31 26.63
CA ILE A 369 13.04 1.31 26.12
C ILE A 369 12.80 2.67 26.79
N ARG A 370 11.56 3.09 26.91
CA ARG A 370 11.20 4.36 27.53
C ARG A 370 11.64 4.41 28.99
N ASP A 371 11.34 3.38 29.78
CA ASP A 371 11.74 3.32 31.19
C ASP A 371 13.25 3.34 31.37
N ALA A 372 14.01 2.72 30.46
CA ALA A 372 15.46 2.78 30.49
C ALA A 372 15.99 4.22 30.32
N VAL A 373 15.36 5.00 29.46
CA VAL A 373 15.75 6.41 29.24
C VAL A 373 15.20 7.32 30.33
N GLU A 374 14.00 7.04 30.83
CA GLU A 374 13.41 7.80 31.94
C GLU A 374 14.15 7.60 33.27
N GLU A 375 14.71 6.43 33.53
CA GLU A 375 15.61 6.20 34.66
C GLU A 375 16.82 7.14 34.60
N MET A 376 17.43 7.30 33.42
CA MET A 376 18.49 8.27 33.19
C MET A 376 18.05 9.72 33.40
N ALA A 377 16.86 10.06 32.88
CA ALA A 377 16.30 11.39 33.06
C ALA A 377 15.99 11.69 34.53
N SER A 378 15.55 10.68 35.27
CA SER A 378 15.32 10.75 36.74
C SER A 378 16.61 10.93 37.54
N ASP A 379 17.71 10.25 37.15
CA ASP A 379 19.04 10.45 37.74
C ASP A 379 19.52 11.89 37.49
N VAL A 380 19.41 12.40 36.29
CA VAL A 380 19.70 13.80 35.97
C VAL A 380 18.86 14.74 36.84
N ARG A 381 17.55 14.44 36.99
CA ARG A 381 16.64 15.23 37.82
C ARG A 381 17.07 15.26 39.29
N ALA A 382 17.44 14.10 39.86
CA ALA A 382 17.94 14.00 41.23
C ALA A 382 19.24 14.79 41.42
N ARG A 383 20.13 14.75 40.43
CA ARG A 383 21.39 15.55 40.45
C ARG A 383 21.13 17.06 40.35
N LEU A 384 20.07 17.47 39.61
CA LEU A 384 19.63 18.87 39.53
C LEU A 384 18.97 19.32 40.82
N ASP A 385 18.28 18.47 41.59
CA ASP A 385 17.79 18.81 42.94
C ASP A 385 18.95 19.03 43.89
N ALA A 386 19.91 18.10 43.94
CA ALA A 386 21.11 18.27 44.73
C ALA A 386 21.96 19.49 44.33
N PHE A 387 21.91 19.88 43.07
CA PHE A 387 22.53 21.11 42.56
C PHE A 387 21.77 22.34 43.06
N ALA A 388 20.43 22.32 43.04
CA ALA A 388 19.59 23.44 43.50
C ALA A 388 19.77 23.73 44.98
N ASP A 389 20.05 22.71 45.79
CA ASP A 389 20.32 22.87 47.23
C ASP A 389 21.66 23.56 47.51
N LYS A 390 22.62 23.47 46.61
CA LYS A 390 23.99 24.02 46.78
C LYS A 390 24.16 25.41 46.18
N TRP A 391 23.39 25.79 45.17
CA TRP A 391 23.60 27.00 44.43
C TRP A 391 22.40 27.95 44.51
N ALA A 392 22.64 29.19 44.92
CA ALA A 392 21.60 30.19 45.05
C ALA A 392 20.90 30.48 43.70
N GLY A 393 19.59 30.54 43.71
CA GLY A 393 18.77 30.74 42.50
C GLY A 393 18.56 29.51 41.62
N ALA A 394 19.22 28.37 41.91
CA ALA A 394 19.18 27.18 41.06
C ALA A 394 17.85 26.40 41.12
N GLY A 395 16.94 26.71 42.04
CA GLY A 395 15.60 26.08 42.04
C GLY A 395 14.78 26.35 40.79
N THR A 396 15.12 27.38 39.99
CA THR A 396 14.52 27.67 38.68
C THR A 396 15.01 26.71 37.58
N VAL A 397 16.21 26.14 37.72
CA VAL A 397 16.82 25.14 36.83
C VAL A 397 15.97 23.88 36.79
N VAL A 398 15.57 23.41 38.00
CA VAL A 398 14.72 22.23 38.17
C VAL A 398 13.36 22.42 37.46
N LYS A 399 12.75 23.58 37.66
CA LYS A 399 11.48 23.91 36.98
C LYS A 399 11.64 24.00 35.46
N ALA A 400 12.79 24.47 34.97
CA ALA A 400 13.07 24.51 33.53
C ALA A 400 13.24 23.09 32.96
N TRP A 401 13.88 22.18 33.69
CA TRP A 401 14.00 20.77 33.36
C TRP A 401 12.63 20.09 33.24
N ASP A 402 11.79 20.28 34.28
CA ASP A 402 10.47 19.64 34.34
C ASP A 402 9.54 20.07 33.20
N LYS A 403 9.69 21.30 32.68
CA LYS A 403 8.93 21.78 31.49
C LYS A 403 9.24 21.04 30.21
N THR A 404 10.36 20.35 30.13
CA THR A 404 10.77 19.59 28.94
C THR A 404 10.49 18.10 29.07
N ALA A 405 9.69 17.68 30.05
CA ALA A 405 9.26 16.29 30.20
C ALA A 405 8.60 15.79 28.91
N GLY A 406 8.96 14.59 28.48
CA GLY A 406 8.48 13.99 27.23
C GLY A 406 9.31 14.32 25.97
N ASP A 407 10.24 15.28 26.02
CA ASP A 407 11.23 15.46 24.95
C ASP A 407 12.39 14.45 25.11
N ALA A 408 13.08 14.13 24.02
CA ALA A 408 14.26 13.26 24.04
C ALA A 408 15.34 13.80 24.99
N LEU A 409 16.04 12.91 25.69
CA LEU A 409 16.98 13.29 26.76
C LEU A 409 18.02 14.33 26.31
N LYS A 410 18.63 14.16 25.13
CA LYS A 410 19.58 15.14 24.57
C LYS A 410 18.93 16.50 24.33
N VAL A 411 17.68 16.51 23.85
CA VAL A 411 16.92 17.76 23.60
C VAL A 411 16.68 18.48 24.92
N ARG A 412 16.26 17.75 25.98
CA ARG A 412 16.09 18.29 27.35
C ARG A 412 17.37 18.91 27.87
N LEU A 413 18.51 18.19 27.78
CA LEU A 413 19.82 18.68 28.18
C LEU A 413 20.26 19.92 27.40
N THR A 414 19.98 19.99 26.12
CA THR A 414 20.32 21.13 25.27
C THR A 414 19.46 22.34 25.59
N ASN A 415 18.13 22.14 25.72
CA ASN A 415 17.20 23.20 26.07
C ASN A 415 17.53 23.79 27.47
N LEU A 416 17.90 22.95 28.42
CA LEU A 416 18.29 23.43 29.74
C LEU A 416 19.59 24.24 29.73
N SER A 417 20.59 23.84 28.92
CA SER A 417 21.81 24.61 28.70
C SER A 417 21.50 25.97 28.06
N ALA A 418 20.73 26.00 27.01
CA ALA A 418 20.33 27.26 26.34
C ALA A 418 19.51 28.16 27.28
N TRP A 419 18.58 27.56 28.05
CA TRP A 419 17.83 28.30 29.05
C TRP A 419 18.74 28.92 30.13
N ALA A 420 19.75 28.19 30.61
CA ALA A 420 20.70 28.70 31.59
C ALA A 420 21.54 29.88 31.03
N ASP A 421 21.98 29.77 29.77
CA ASP A 421 22.70 30.85 29.07
C ASP A 421 21.86 32.11 28.92
N GLY A 422 20.57 31.97 28.63
CA GLY A 422 19.63 33.10 28.52
C GLY A 422 19.25 33.73 29.86
N ASN A 423 19.55 33.05 30.98
CA ASN A 423 19.26 33.52 32.35
C ASN A 423 20.53 33.86 33.13
N LYS A 424 21.68 34.03 32.47
CA LYS A 424 22.92 34.54 33.10
C LYS A 424 22.70 35.94 33.62
N ASP A 425 23.34 36.22 34.78
CA ASP A 425 23.23 37.52 35.39
C ASP A 425 23.93 38.62 34.56
N LEU A 426 23.11 39.47 34.02
CA LEU A 426 23.55 40.77 33.41
C LEU A 426 23.40 41.92 34.41
N GLY A 427 23.29 41.63 35.72
CA GLY A 427 23.23 42.64 36.79
C GLY A 427 21.85 43.23 37.07
N VAL A 428 20.75 42.64 36.57
CA VAL A 428 19.43 43.30 36.60
C VAL A 428 18.34 42.59 37.39
N SER A 429 18.51 41.33 37.84
CA SER A 429 17.42 40.59 38.50
C SER A 429 17.87 39.55 39.51
N ALA A 430 17.17 39.49 40.66
CA ALA A 430 17.35 38.44 41.69
C ALA A 430 17.00 37.01 41.23
N LYS A 431 16.60 36.82 40.00
CA LYS A 431 16.26 35.51 39.35
C LYS A 431 17.35 35.01 38.40
N SER A 432 18.41 35.80 38.17
CA SER A 432 19.50 35.45 37.27
C SER A 432 20.48 34.47 37.95
N LEU A 433 21.06 33.56 37.13
CA LEU A 433 22.08 32.62 37.59
C LEU A 433 23.46 33.28 37.56
N SER A 434 24.24 33.13 38.62
CA SER A 434 25.62 33.60 38.62
C SER A 434 26.46 32.84 37.57
N GLN A 435 27.56 33.45 37.12
CA GLN A 435 28.48 32.81 36.18
C GLN A 435 29.04 31.49 36.75
N ALA A 436 29.29 31.43 38.04
CA ALA A 436 29.77 30.22 38.74
C ALA A 436 28.70 29.12 38.74
N THR A 437 27.41 29.50 38.97
CA THR A 437 26.27 28.57 38.91
C THR A 437 26.10 28.01 37.49
N CYS A 438 26.18 28.85 36.48
CA CYS A 438 26.08 28.42 35.06
C CYS A 438 27.22 27.45 34.67
N SER A 439 28.49 27.77 35.11
CA SER A 439 29.63 26.87 34.83
C SER A 439 29.51 25.50 35.55
N ALA A 440 29.02 25.49 36.77
CA ALA A 440 28.79 24.26 37.53
C ALA A 440 27.63 23.44 36.90
N LEU A 441 26.57 24.08 36.44
CA LEU A 441 25.47 23.42 35.72
C LEU A 441 25.95 22.79 34.42
N GLU A 442 26.72 23.52 33.59
CA GLU A 442 27.23 23.01 32.33
C GLU A 442 28.18 21.81 32.52
N ALA A 443 28.95 21.75 33.62
CA ALA A 443 29.74 20.57 33.96
C ALA A 443 28.85 19.35 34.25
N LEU A 444 27.74 19.53 35.01
CA LEU A 444 26.73 18.48 35.25
C LEU A 444 26.09 18.01 33.95
N LEU A 445 25.66 18.93 33.09
CA LEU A 445 25.01 18.61 31.80
C LEU A 445 25.99 17.92 30.83
N THR A 446 27.26 18.29 30.84
CA THR A 446 28.31 17.64 30.05
C THR A 446 28.51 16.19 30.48
N ASP A 447 28.53 15.91 31.77
CA ASP A 447 28.62 14.55 32.30
C ASP A 447 27.36 13.73 31.91
N ALA A 448 26.16 14.28 32.08
CA ALA A 448 24.91 13.65 31.65
C ALA A 448 24.88 13.33 30.13
N ARG A 449 25.39 14.25 29.30
CA ARG A 449 25.56 14.01 27.86
C ARG A 449 26.52 12.87 27.54
N LYS A 450 27.60 12.76 28.31
CA LYS A 450 28.58 11.66 28.20
C LYS A 450 27.95 10.31 28.56
N GLN A 451 27.17 10.25 29.64
CA GLN A 451 26.44 9.05 30.04
C GLN A 451 25.41 8.64 28.99
N ALA A 452 24.60 9.58 28.48
CA ALA A 452 23.64 9.32 27.41
C ALA A 452 24.29 8.81 26.09
N ARG A 453 25.54 9.20 25.82
CA ARG A 453 26.31 8.64 24.70
C ARG A 453 26.82 7.23 24.98
N ALA A 454 27.20 6.93 26.20
CA ALA A 454 27.69 5.60 26.58
C ALA A 454 26.62 4.54 26.35
N VAL A 455 25.35 4.83 26.67
CA VAL A 455 24.20 3.91 26.45
C VAL A 455 24.04 3.51 24.99
N LEU A 456 24.37 4.39 24.05
CA LEU A 456 24.35 3.99 22.62
C LEU A 456 25.42 2.94 22.27
N SER A 457 26.46 2.81 23.07
CA SER A 457 27.51 1.80 22.90
C SER A 457 27.20 0.50 23.66
N THR A 458 26.35 0.57 24.68
CA THR A 458 25.88 -0.56 25.50
C THR A 458 24.36 -0.72 25.43
N TRP A 459 23.79 -0.47 24.25
CA TRP A 459 22.33 -0.48 24.01
C TRP A 459 21.68 -1.81 24.41
N ASP A 460 22.43 -2.90 24.33
CA ASP A 460 22.00 -4.25 24.66
C ASP A 460 21.79 -4.46 26.18
N GLU A 461 22.33 -3.61 27.03
CA GLU A 461 22.00 -3.59 28.48
C GLU A 461 20.49 -3.34 28.70
N VAL A 462 19.82 -2.61 27.80
CA VAL A 462 18.36 -2.43 27.84
C VAL A 462 17.63 -3.76 27.75
N LEU A 463 18.15 -4.69 26.95
CA LEU A 463 17.57 -6.02 26.71
C LEU A 463 17.95 -7.06 27.77
N THR A 464 18.97 -6.79 28.59
CA THR A 464 19.42 -7.71 29.64
C THR A 464 18.83 -7.42 31.02
N ASN A 465 18.04 -6.35 31.18
CA ASN A 465 17.32 -6.07 32.41
C ASN A 465 16.06 -6.94 32.53
N ARG A 466 16.22 -8.15 33.12
CA ARG A 466 15.14 -9.13 33.25
C ARG A 466 13.92 -8.58 34.01
N GLY A 467 14.15 -7.77 35.07
CA GLY A 467 13.06 -7.19 35.86
C GLY A 467 12.19 -6.25 35.04
N ARG A 468 12.80 -5.38 34.22
CA ARG A 468 12.09 -4.44 33.34
C ARG A 468 11.34 -5.19 32.25
N LEU A 469 11.96 -6.21 31.62
CA LEU A 469 11.29 -7.06 30.64
C LEU A 469 10.05 -7.74 31.23
N ALA A 470 10.19 -8.38 32.40
CA ALA A 470 9.07 -9.07 33.05
C ALA A 470 7.92 -8.12 33.45
N THR A 471 8.22 -6.88 33.84
CA THR A 471 7.21 -5.88 34.18
C THR A 471 6.34 -5.52 32.98
N HIS A 472 6.92 -5.44 31.78
CA HIS A 472 6.20 -4.99 30.57
C HIS A 472 5.78 -6.11 29.62
N MET A 473 6.11 -7.36 29.95
CA MET A 473 5.76 -8.55 29.15
C MET A 473 5.19 -9.66 30.06
N PRO A 474 4.04 -9.41 30.72
CA PRO A 474 3.49 -10.35 31.71
C PRO A 474 2.94 -11.64 31.09
N ASP A 475 2.74 -11.67 29.79
CA ASP A 475 2.31 -12.83 29.00
C ASP A 475 3.44 -13.84 28.74
N LEU A 476 4.71 -13.46 28.94
CA LEU A 476 5.83 -14.37 28.87
C LEU A 476 5.99 -15.09 30.23
N ASN A 477 5.91 -16.41 30.20
CA ASN A 477 6.14 -17.20 31.40
C ASN A 477 7.63 -17.17 31.83
N GLU A 478 7.91 -17.66 33.03
CA GLU A 478 9.25 -17.60 33.60
C GLU A 478 10.33 -18.33 32.78
N MET A 479 9.97 -19.47 32.15
CA MET A 479 10.87 -20.23 31.29
C MET A 479 11.20 -19.42 30.02
N GLN A 480 10.19 -18.87 29.37
CA GLN A 480 10.33 -18.03 28.18
C GLN A 480 11.18 -16.78 28.49
N MET A 481 10.91 -16.13 29.62
CA MET A 481 11.69 -14.96 30.06
C MET A 481 13.16 -15.31 30.31
N ASN A 482 13.45 -16.48 30.91
CA ASN A 482 14.81 -16.95 31.10
C ASN A 482 15.52 -17.22 29.76
N GLN A 483 14.84 -17.79 28.79
CA GLN A 483 15.40 -18.01 27.44
C GLN A 483 15.74 -16.67 26.76
N VAL A 484 14.81 -15.70 26.79
CA VAL A 484 15.04 -14.34 26.25
C VAL A 484 16.24 -13.68 26.89
N HIS A 485 16.30 -13.68 28.23
CA HIS A 485 17.39 -13.09 28.97
C HIS A 485 18.73 -13.76 28.66
N ALA A 486 18.78 -15.11 28.68
CA ALA A 486 20.00 -15.86 28.39
C ALA A 486 20.53 -15.57 26.98
N TRP A 487 19.64 -15.49 25.98
CA TRP A 487 20.00 -15.11 24.61
C TRP A 487 20.60 -13.72 24.54
N CYS A 488 19.91 -12.72 25.09
CA CYS A 488 20.38 -11.32 25.06
C CYS A 488 21.73 -11.14 25.78
N VAL A 489 21.93 -11.81 26.93
CA VAL A 489 23.21 -11.81 27.66
C VAL A 489 24.32 -12.46 26.83
N ARG A 490 24.04 -13.61 26.18
CA ARG A 490 25.01 -14.26 25.29
C ARG A 490 25.42 -13.34 24.16
N GLN A 491 24.43 -12.76 23.45
CA GLN A 491 24.68 -11.84 22.34
C GLN A 491 25.50 -10.61 22.78
N MET A 492 25.17 -10.02 23.94
CA MET A 492 25.91 -8.90 24.51
C MET A 492 27.37 -9.29 24.79
N ARG A 493 27.60 -10.46 25.41
CA ARG A 493 28.96 -10.97 25.70
C ARG A 493 29.75 -11.17 24.40
N VAL A 494 29.19 -11.84 23.39
CA VAL A 494 29.89 -12.10 22.10
C VAL A 494 30.24 -10.78 21.42
N ARG A 495 29.36 -9.79 21.45
CA ARG A 495 29.66 -8.46 20.91
C ARG A 495 30.77 -7.73 21.65
N ALA A 496 30.84 -7.87 22.97
CA ALA A 496 31.84 -7.24 23.80
C ALA A 496 33.24 -7.90 23.65
N GLU A 497 33.29 -9.23 23.56
CA GLU A 497 34.53 -10.01 23.46
C GLU A 497 35.09 -10.07 22.05
N GLY A 498 34.24 -9.85 21.01
CA GLY A 498 34.58 -10.03 19.61
C GLY A 498 34.50 -11.50 19.17
N GLU A 499 35.04 -11.79 17.97
CA GLU A 499 35.05 -13.15 17.44
C GLU A 499 35.97 -14.03 18.28
N ARG A 500 35.39 -15.05 18.89
CA ARG A 500 36.07 -15.99 19.78
C ARG A 500 35.35 -17.34 19.78
N ASP A 501 36.10 -18.42 19.85
CA ASP A 501 35.59 -19.80 19.98
C ASP A 501 34.57 -20.20 18.90
N GLY A 502 34.65 -19.59 17.69
CA GLY A 502 33.73 -19.84 16.58
C GLY A 502 32.42 -19.04 16.67
N GLU A 503 32.22 -18.21 17.70
CA GLU A 503 31.08 -17.30 17.80
C GLU A 503 31.41 -15.95 17.14
N THR A 504 30.63 -15.55 16.12
CA THR A 504 30.78 -14.27 15.44
C THR A 504 29.77 -13.25 15.98
N PRO A 505 30.22 -12.02 16.32
CA PRO A 505 29.32 -10.96 16.75
C PRO A 505 28.21 -10.73 15.72
N SER A 506 26.97 -10.79 16.16
CA SER A 506 25.79 -10.59 15.31
C SER A 506 24.72 -9.78 16.03
N VAL A 507 23.75 -9.31 15.26
CA VAL A 507 22.50 -8.69 15.75
C VAL A 507 21.32 -9.48 15.22
N ASP A 508 20.24 -9.49 15.96
CA ASP A 508 18.96 -10.03 15.49
C ASP A 508 18.28 -9.00 14.60
N THR A 509 17.43 -9.45 13.68
CA THR A 509 16.71 -8.53 12.77
C THR A 509 15.90 -7.47 13.52
N GLU A 510 15.30 -7.84 14.64
CA GLU A 510 14.47 -6.98 15.50
C GLU A 510 15.29 -5.92 16.24
N ASP A 511 16.58 -6.14 16.45
CA ASP A 511 17.45 -5.19 17.14
C ASP A 511 17.55 -3.85 16.42
N PHE A 512 17.40 -3.82 15.10
CA PHE A 512 17.42 -2.58 14.33
C PHE A 512 16.31 -1.61 14.72
N ALA A 513 15.10 -2.11 14.95
CA ALA A 513 13.98 -1.28 15.42
C ALA A 513 14.25 -0.73 16.82
N ILE A 514 14.75 -1.59 17.72
CA ILE A 514 15.09 -1.26 19.10
C ILE A 514 16.19 -0.18 19.15
N LEU A 515 17.26 -0.35 18.37
CA LEU A 515 18.36 0.62 18.24
C LEU A 515 17.87 2.00 17.80
N LEU A 516 17.05 2.04 16.73
CA LEU A 516 16.50 3.29 16.24
C LEU A 516 15.58 3.94 17.29
N ARG A 517 14.79 3.12 18.02
CA ARG A 517 13.93 3.63 19.08
C ARG A 517 14.73 4.18 20.27
N ILE A 518 15.76 3.49 20.72
CA ILE A 518 16.69 3.98 21.74
C ILE A 518 17.31 5.31 21.30
N TRP A 519 17.73 5.41 20.04
CA TRP A 519 18.23 6.68 19.51
C TRP A 519 17.20 7.80 19.60
N GLN A 520 15.94 7.54 19.19
CA GLN A 520 14.88 8.55 19.22
C GLN A 520 14.60 9.03 20.65
N GLU A 521 14.51 8.14 21.62
CA GLU A 521 14.28 8.49 23.02
C GLU A 521 15.47 9.26 23.63
N LEU A 522 16.71 8.88 23.31
CA LEU A 522 17.90 9.52 23.81
C LEU A 522 18.25 10.82 23.09
N ARG A 523 18.13 10.86 21.77
CA ARG A 523 18.69 11.95 20.94
C ARG A 523 17.67 12.71 20.10
N GLY A 524 16.45 12.22 19.97
CA GLY A 524 15.39 12.78 19.13
C GLY A 524 15.46 12.25 17.69
N ALA A 525 15.24 13.11 16.72
CA ALA A 525 15.12 12.70 15.32
C ALA A 525 16.29 11.84 14.84
N LEU A 526 15.97 10.83 14.03
CA LEU A 526 16.97 10.07 13.28
C LEU A 526 17.67 10.99 12.28
N LEU A 527 18.94 10.72 12.00
CA LEU A 527 19.75 11.51 11.07
C LEU A 527 19.90 10.79 9.73
N GLY A 528 19.81 11.57 8.65
CA GLY A 528 20.13 11.11 7.31
C GLY A 528 21.64 11.01 7.09
N SER A 529 22.03 10.56 5.88
CA SER A 529 23.44 10.50 5.48
C SER A 529 24.13 11.88 5.41
N ASP A 530 23.33 12.95 5.36
CA ASP A 530 23.77 14.35 5.40
C ASP A 530 23.83 14.92 6.85
N GLU A 531 23.71 14.05 7.84
CA GLU A 531 23.67 14.37 9.28
C GLU A 531 22.49 15.28 9.69
N LYS A 532 21.52 15.52 8.79
CA LYS A 532 20.33 16.29 9.11
C LYS A 532 19.20 15.42 9.64
N PRO A 533 18.31 15.99 10.47
CA PRO A 533 17.11 15.27 10.91
C PRO A 533 16.25 14.78 9.74
N MET A 534 15.99 13.48 9.70
CA MET A 534 15.03 12.91 8.77
C MET A 534 13.62 13.36 9.14
N ARG A 535 12.90 13.97 8.19
CA ARG A 535 11.53 14.44 8.37
C ARG A 535 10.73 14.18 7.09
N PHE A 536 9.61 13.50 7.28
CA PHE A 536 8.63 13.27 6.21
C PHE A 536 7.33 14.01 6.52
N THR A 537 6.60 14.40 5.50
CA THR A 537 5.32 15.10 5.64
C THR A 537 4.14 14.13 5.63
N HIS A 538 4.33 12.93 5.08
CA HIS A 538 3.35 11.85 5.11
C HIS A 538 4.03 10.50 4.92
N LEU A 539 3.51 9.48 5.60
CA LEU A 539 3.92 8.08 5.44
C LEU A 539 2.74 7.24 4.98
N LEU A 540 3.00 6.32 4.05
CA LEU A 540 2.13 5.19 3.80
C LEU A 540 2.84 3.94 4.33
N VAL A 541 2.21 3.22 5.25
CA VAL A 541 2.70 1.94 5.76
C VAL A 541 1.68 0.87 5.38
N ASP A 542 2.11 -0.07 4.56
CA ASP A 542 1.26 -1.17 4.09
C ASP A 542 1.50 -2.45 4.91
N GLU A 543 0.50 -3.32 4.99
CA GLU A 543 0.50 -4.59 5.75
C GLU A 543 0.92 -4.40 7.23
N VAL A 544 0.33 -3.41 7.89
CA VAL A 544 0.67 -2.96 9.26
C VAL A 544 0.55 -4.08 10.30
N GLN A 545 -0.30 -5.10 10.08
CA GLN A 545 -0.45 -6.26 10.98
C GLN A 545 0.83 -7.07 11.15
N ASP A 546 1.83 -6.89 10.27
CA ASP A 546 3.14 -7.57 10.37
C ASP A 546 4.19 -6.72 11.07
N ALA A 547 3.96 -5.41 11.18
CA ALA A 547 4.89 -4.52 11.84
C ALA A 547 4.73 -4.59 13.37
N SER A 548 5.84 -4.58 14.09
CA SER A 548 5.82 -4.43 15.53
C SER A 548 5.48 -2.98 15.94
N ALA A 549 4.96 -2.81 17.15
CA ALA A 549 4.69 -1.48 17.68
C ALA A 549 5.96 -0.60 17.73
N VAL A 550 7.14 -1.20 17.95
CA VAL A 550 8.42 -0.49 17.92
C VAL A 550 8.74 0.03 16.54
N GLU A 551 8.59 -0.79 15.50
CA GLU A 551 8.81 -0.40 14.10
C GLU A 551 7.91 0.74 13.69
N LEU A 552 6.62 0.62 14.00
CA LEU A 552 5.64 1.66 13.68
C LEU A 552 5.93 2.97 14.44
N ARG A 553 6.29 2.89 15.70
CA ARG A 553 6.64 4.08 16.48
C ARG A 553 7.87 4.78 15.90
N VAL A 554 8.89 4.01 15.49
CA VAL A 554 10.09 4.55 14.82
C VAL A 554 9.70 5.30 13.55
N LEU A 555 8.82 4.72 12.72
CA LEU A 555 8.36 5.34 11.48
C LEU A 555 7.53 6.61 11.74
N LEU A 556 6.55 6.53 12.64
CA LEU A 556 5.63 7.64 12.92
C LEU A 556 6.37 8.88 13.47
N ASP A 557 7.41 8.70 14.27
CA ASP A 557 8.24 9.81 14.77
C ASP A 557 9.01 10.53 13.65
N LEU A 558 9.15 9.94 12.47
CA LEU A 558 9.72 10.60 11.29
C LEU A 558 8.82 11.75 10.76
N THR A 559 7.53 11.75 11.08
CA THR A 559 6.62 12.82 10.67
C THR A 559 6.56 13.98 11.67
N GLY A 560 7.15 13.83 12.83
CA GLY A 560 7.21 14.86 13.86
C GLY A 560 6.31 14.59 15.05
N LYS A 561 5.97 15.64 15.82
CA LYS A 561 5.16 15.52 17.03
C LYS A 561 3.69 15.17 16.73
N GLU A 562 3.19 15.62 15.60
CA GLU A 562 1.85 15.30 15.10
C GLU A 562 2.00 14.30 13.95
N PRO A 563 1.79 13.00 14.21
CA PRO A 563 1.95 11.98 13.19
C PRO A 563 1.01 12.21 12.01
N ALA A 564 1.54 12.03 10.80
CA ALA A 564 0.80 12.12 9.54
C ALA A 564 1.06 10.87 8.71
N ALA A 565 0.16 9.89 8.78
CA ALA A 565 0.35 8.62 8.11
C ALA A 565 -0.97 7.98 7.67
N THR A 566 -0.87 7.17 6.63
CA THR A 566 -1.89 6.20 6.23
C THR A 566 -1.35 4.81 6.55
N LEU A 567 -2.04 4.11 7.43
CA LEU A 567 -1.73 2.75 7.87
C LEU A 567 -2.72 1.79 7.22
N ALA A 568 -2.27 0.87 6.41
CA ALA A 568 -3.11 -0.10 5.72
C ALA A 568 -2.83 -1.51 6.22
N GLY A 569 -3.87 -2.28 6.55
CA GLY A 569 -3.69 -3.63 7.07
C GLY A 569 -4.91 -4.54 6.96
N ASP A 570 -4.67 -5.83 7.10
CA ASP A 570 -5.68 -6.89 7.14
C ASP A 570 -5.44 -7.77 8.37
N VAL A 571 -6.34 -7.69 9.33
CA VAL A 571 -6.28 -8.49 10.57
C VAL A 571 -6.14 -9.99 10.28
N ALA A 572 -6.88 -10.47 9.30
CA ALA A 572 -6.92 -11.90 8.94
C ALA A 572 -5.65 -12.39 8.23
N GLN A 573 -4.83 -11.50 7.67
CA GLN A 573 -3.58 -11.86 6.98
C GLN A 573 -2.35 -11.91 7.89
N ARG A 574 -2.50 -11.71 9.19
CA ARG A 574 -1.38 -11.87 10.11
C ARG A 574 -0.93 -13.34 10.13
N MET A 575 0.32 -13.55 9.74
CA MET A 575 0.94 -14.88 9.83
C MET A 575 1.40 -15.13 11.26
N LEU A 576 0.87 -16.16 11.89
CA LEU A 576 1.31 -16.63 13.21
C LEU A 576 2.34 -17.74 13.02
N ASP A 577 3.46 -17.68 13.74
CA ASP A 577 4.41 -18.77 13.79
C ASP A 577 3.87 -19.92 14.65
N ASP A 578 4.37 -21.14 14.43
CA ASP A 578 4.00 -22.31 15.25
C ASP A 578 4.38 -22.05 16.72
N GLY A 579 3.39 -22.11 17.60
CA GLY A 579 3.55 -21.80 19.03
C GLY A 579 3.46 -20.30 19.38
N ASP A 580 3.05 -19.45 18.46
CA ASP A 580 2.75 -18.06 18.74
C ASP A 580 1.36 -17.94 19.39
N ASP A 581 1.34 -17.84 20.73
CA ASP A 581 0.13 -17.62 21.54
C ASP A 581 -0.26 -16.14 21.65
N ARG A 582 0.38 -15.24 20.90
CA ARG A 582 -0.09 -13.84 20.82
C ARG A 582 -1.51 -13.87 20.28
N GLY A 583 -2.43 -13.29 21.01
CA GLY A 583 -3.83 -13.18 20.62
C GLY A 583 -4.00 -12.55 19.22
N GLU A 584 -5.23 -12.55 18.74
CA GLU A 584 -5.57 -11.92 17.48
C GLU A 584 -5.10 -10.46 17.43
N PHE A 585 -4.59 -10.03 16.28
CA PHE A 585 -4.26 -8.63 16.06
C PHE A 585 -5.53 -7.77 16.15
N LYS A 586 -5.47 -6.72 16.95
CA LYS A 586 -6.53 -5.72 17.04
C LYS A 586 -5.98 -4.33 16.80
N TRP A 587 -6.59 -3.62 15.89
CA TRP A 587 -6.25 -2.22 15.62
C TRP A 587 -6.30 -1.35 16.87
N SER A 588 -7.32 -1.54 17.72
CA SER A 588 -7.48 -0.81 18.98
C SER A 588 -6.27 -0.93 19.88
N ASP A 589 -5.74 -2.15 20.01
CA ASP A 589 -4.61 -2.44 20.88
C ASP A 589 -3.33 -1.82 20.33
N LEU A 590 -3.10 -1.94 19.02
CA LEU A 590 -1.98 -1.31 18.34
C LEU A 590 -2.03 0.23 18.47
N LEU A 591 -3.17 0.84 18.18
CA LEU A 591 -3.32 2.30 18.25
C LEU A 591 -3.17 2.81 19.69
N SER A 592 -3.65 2.06 20.68
CA SER A 592 -3.46 2.38 22.10
C SER A 592 -1.98 2.30 22.50
N GLU A 593 -1.26 1.26 22.11
CA GLU A 593 0.18 1.14 22.40
C GLU A 593 1.02 2.25 21.73
N LEU A 594 0.54 2.75 20.59
CA LEU A 594 1.14 3.89 19.92
C LEU A 594 0.68 5.25 20.49
N GLY A 595 -0.24 5.29 21.46
CA GLY A 595 -0.82 6.51 22.01
C GLY A 595 -1.72 7.26 21.02
N MET A 596 -2.48 6.53 20.20
CA MET A 596 -3.28 7.06 19.09
C MET A 596 -4.73 6.54 19.14
N GLU A 597 -5.30 6.44 20.32
CA GLU A 597 -6.64 5.88 20.58
C GLU A 597 -7.76 6.61 19.82
N THR A 598 -7.51 7.85 19.42
CA THR A 598 -8.50 8.67 18.68
C THR A 598 -8.45 8.47 17.17
N ALA A 599 -7.50 7.69 16.64
CA ALA A 599 -7.42 7.42 15.20
C ALA A 599 -8.61 6.56 14.75
N ALA A 600 -9.30 7.01 13.71
CA ALA A 600 -10.40 6.26 13.13
C ALA A 600 -9.89 5.07 12.31
N ILE A 601 -10.58 3.92 12.47
CA ILE A 601 -10.35 2.72 11.68
C ILE A 601 -11.44 2.67 10.62
N ASP A 602 -11.06 2.75 9.37
CA ASP A 602 -11.97 2.80 8.23
C ASP A 602 -11.99 1.44 7.51
N PRO A 603 -13.11 0.72 7.53
CA PRO A 603 -13.22 -0.57 6.86
C PRO A 603 -13.48 -0.41 5.37
N LEU A 604 -12.72 -1.14 4.54
CA LEU A 604 -13.01 -1.36 3.13
C LEU A 604 -13.79 -2.66 2.96
N LYS A 605 -15.02 -2.56 2.49
CA LYS A 605 -15.98 -3.68 2.43
C LYS A 605 -16.02 -4.38 1.09
N VAL A 606 -15.56 -3.73 0.01
CA VAL A 606 -15.68 -4.25 -1.35
C VAL A 606 -14.37 -4.89 -1.79
N SER A 607 -14.44 -6.12 -2.28
CA SER A 607 -13.32 -6.82 -2.94
C SER A 607 -13.49 -6.71 -4.45
N TYR A 608 -12.54 -6.09 -5.11
CA TYR A 608 -12.53 -5.89 -6.57
C TYR A 608 -11.71 -6.92 -7.32
N ARG A 609 -10.85 -7.62 -6.64
CA ARG A 609 -9.78 -8.42 -7.21
C ARG A 609 -10.10 -9.89 -7.27
N SER A 610 -10.36 -10.49 -6.13
CA SER A 610 -10.73 -11.91 -6.05
C SER A 610 -12.20 -12.11 -6.40
N THR A 611 -12.50 -13.27 -6.96
CA THR A 611 -13.89 -13.67 -7.26
C THR A 611 -14.66 -13.99 -5.97
N ALA A 612 -15.99 -13.97 -6.05
CA ALA A 612 -16.86 -14.30 -4.93
C ALA A 612 -16.58 -15.71 -4.39
N GLU A 613 -16.27 -16.66 -5.28
CA GLU A 613 -15.98 -18.06 -4.97
C GLU A 613 -14.69 -18.19 -4.16
N ILE A 614 -13.62 -17.48 -4.56
CA ILE A 614 -12.34 -17.45 -3.83
C ILE A 614 -12.51 -16.76 -2.48
N THR A 615 -13.23 -15.63 -2.45
CA THR A 615 -13.48 -14.88 -1.22
C THR A 615 -14.28 -15.72 -0.20
N SER A 616 -15.32 -16.41 -0.65
CA SER A 616 -16.14 -17.25 0.20
C SER A 616 -15.38 -18.51 0.67
N PHE A 617 -14.55 -19.13 -0.20
CA PHE A 617 -13.63 -20.20 0.21
C PHE A 617 -12.70 -19.73 1.32
N ALA A 618 -12.00 -18.60 1.11
CA ALA A 618 -11.04 -18.07 2.07
C ALA A 618 -11.71 -17.76 3.42
N ARG A 619 -12.92 -17.21 3.40
CA ARG A 619 -13.71 -16.96 4.61
C ARG A 619 -14.11 -18.27 5.31
N GLY A 620 -14.53 -19.27 4.55
CA GLY A 620 -14.83 -20.61 5.08
C GLY A 620 -13.63 -21.24 5.79
N VAL A 621 -12.42 -21.07 5.23
CA VAL A 621 -11.16 -21.51 5.84
C VAL A 621 -10.91 -20.81 7.19
N LEU A 622 -11.14 -19.50 7.29
CA LEU A 622 -11.00 -18.79 8.56
C LEU A 622 -12.00 -19.28 9.60
N GLY A 623 -13.21 -19.63 9.19
CA GLY A 623 -14.25 -20.14 10.09
C GLY A 623 -14.52 -19.18 11.26
N PRO A 624 -14.31 -19.63 12.53
CA PRO A 624 -14.58 -18.79 13.71
C PRO A 624 -13.66 -17.56 13.84
N HIS A 625 -12.55 -17.50 13.10
CA HIS A 625 -11.63 -16.35 13.08
C HIS A 625 -11.98 -15.31 12.02
N ALA A 626 -13.11 -15.43 11.33
CA ALA A 626 -13.61 -14.46 10.36
C ALA A 626 -14.41 -13.37 11.09
N HIS A 627 -13.73 -12.40 11.69
CA HIS A 627 -14.36 -11.35 12.51
C HIS A 627 -14.94 -10.18 11.72
N ASP A 628 -14.49 -9.96 10.50
CA ASP A 628 -14.95 -8.86 9.66
C ASP A 628 -16.29 -9.21 8.97
N ALA A 629 -17.05 -8.16 8.62
CA ALA A 629 -18.21 -8.32 7.75
C ALA A 629 -17.80 -8.99 6.44
N GLU A 630 -18.70 -9.79 5.85
CA GLU A 630 -18.43 -10.46 4.57
C GLU A 630 -18.08 -9.44 3.48
N PRO A 631 -16.90 -9.56 2.83
CA PRO A 631 -16.54 -8.65 1.75
C PRO A 631 -17.49 -8.82 0.57
N ILE A 632 -17.95 -7.72 0.01
CA ILE A 632 -18.79 -7.73 -1.18
C ILE A 632 -17.88 -7.92 -2.39
N ALA A 633 -17.84 -9.14 -2.94
CA ALA A 633 -17.11 -9.38 -4.18
C ALA A 633 -17.90 -8.89 -5.39
N THR A 634 -17.20 -8.17 -6.29
CA THR A 634 -17.82 -7.58 -7.49
C THR A 634 -17.77 -8.49 -8.71
N ARG A 635 -17.07 -9.62 -8.61
CA ARG A 635 -16.84 -10.55 -9.73
C ARG A 635 -17.14 -11.98 -9.34
N HIS A 636 -17.61 -12.76 -10.30
CA HIS A 636 -17.72 -14.21 -10.22
C HIS A 636 -16.64 -14.88 -11.09
N GLY A 637 -16.21 -16.07 -10.71
CA GLY A 637 -15.20 -16.85 -11.41
C GLY A 637 -15.46 -18.38 -11.32
N PRO A 638 -14.48 -19.18 -11.72
CA PRO A 638 -14.55 -20.62 -11.53
C PRO A 638 -14.69 -21.00 -10.07
N MET A 639 -15.38 -22.13 -9.80
CA MET A 639 -15.44 -22.69 -8.46
C MET A 639 -14.04 -23.09 -7.99
N VAL A 640 -13.80 -22.96 -6.70
CA VAL A 640 -12.60 -23.53 -6.08
C VAL A 640 -12.69 -25.03 -6.09
N GLU A 641 -11.67 -25.70 -6.63
CA GLU A 641 -11.65 -27.16 -6.79
C GLU A 641 -10.59 -27.83 -5.93
N LEU A 642 -10.91 -29.01 -5.43
CA LEU A 642 -10.01 -29.85 -4.65
C LEU A 642 -9.70 -31.13 -5.43
N PHE A 643 -8.42 -31.41 -5.65
CA PHE A 643 -7.90 -32.61 -6.31
C PHE A 643 -7.14 -33.46 -5.32
N PRO A 644 -7.71 -34.62 -4.86
CA PRO A 644 -7.01 -35.55 -4.01
C PRO A 644 -6.18 -36.54 -4.83
N PHE A 645 -4.95 -36.79 -4.39
CA PHE A 645 -4.01 -37.76 -4.96
C PHE A 645 -3.46 -38.65 -3.86
N SER A 646 -2.97 -39.83 -4.25
CA SER A 646 -2.35 -40.76 -3.31
C SER A 646 -0.88 -40.46 -3.02
N SER A 647 -0.26 -39.58 -3.83
CA SER A 647 1.15 -39.21 -3.66
C SER A 647 1.45 -37.84 -4.30
N GLN A 648 2.55 -37.22 -3.85
CA GLN A 648 3.08 -36.01 -4.47
C GLN A 648 3.47 -36.23 -5.94
N GLY A 649 3.97 -37.43 -6.29
CA GLY A 649 4.32 -37.76 -7.68
C GLY A 649 3.13 -37.71 -8.63
N GLU A 650 1.98 -38.24 -8.23
CA GLU A 650 0.73 -38.14 -9.01
C GLU A 650 0.25 -36.69 -9.11
N ALA A 651 0.33 -35.92 -8.03
CA ALA A 651 -0.01 -34.51 -8.01
C ALA A 651 0.87 -33.68 -8.95
N VAL A 652 2.18 -33.93 -8.96
CA VAL A 652 3.14 -33.28 -9.87
C VAL A 652 2.84 -33.63 -11.33
N ALA A 653 2.56 -34.90 -11.65
CA ALA A 653 2.23 -35.30 -13.02
C ALA A 653 0.95 -34.60 -13.54
N PHE A 654 -0.09 -34.57 -12.69
CA PHE A 654 -1.34 -33.86 -13.02
C PHE A 654 -1.08 -32.36 -13.25
N LEU A 655 -0.32 -31.72 -12.38
CA LEU A 655 0.02 -30.29 -12.51
C LEU A 655 0.84 -30.02 -13.77
N ALA A 656 1.81 -30.86 -14.09
CA ALA A 656 2.65 -30.70 -15.28
C ALA A 656 1.80 -30.71 -16.55
N ASP A 657 0.84 -31.64 -16.66
CA ASP A 657 -0.07 -31.71 -17.78
C ASP A 657 -0.99 -30.49 -17.86
N ALA A 658 -1.58 -30.07 -16.74
CA ALA A 658 -2.46 -28.91 -16.67
C ALA A 658 -1.73 -27.61 -17.04
N LEU A 659 -0.50 -27.42 -16.55
CA LEU A 659 0.31 -26.24 -16.85
C LEU A 659 0.76 -26.19 -18.32
N LYS A 660 1.16 -27.33 -18.90
CA LYS A 660 1.47 -27.41 -20.33
C LYS A 660 0.27 -27.07 -21.20
N GLU A 661 -0.92 -27.54 -20.85
CA GLU A 661 -2.17 -27.21 -21.53
C GLU A 661 -2.50 -25.72 -21.41
N LEU A 662 -2.33 -25.14 -20.20
CA LEU A 662 -2.52 -23.71 -19.97
C LEU A 662 -1.58 -22.88 -20.86
N TYR A 663 -0.27 -23.14 -20.83
CA TYR A 663 0.70 -22.36 -21.59
C TYR A 663 0.60 -22.54 -23.11
N ALA A 664 0.07 -23.66 -23.58
CA ALA A 664 -0.26 -23.85 -25.00
C ALA A 664 -1.37 -22.91 -25.48
N SER A 665 -2.34 -22.59 -24.59
CA SER A 665 -3.44 -21.68 -24.88
C SER A 665 -3.18 -20.25 -24.45
N GLU A 666 -2.42 -20.06 -23.35
CA GLU A 666 -2.17 -18.77 -22.71
C GLU A 666 -0.68 -18.61 -22.30
N PRO A 667 0.21 -18.27 -23.24
CA PRO A 667 1.66 -18.13 -22.96
C PRO A 667 2.02 -17.09 -21.91
N ASN A 668 1.14 -16.13 -21.66
CA ASN A 668 1.36 -15.02 -20.74
C ASN A 668 0.67 -15.24 -19.37
N ALA A 669 0.31 -16.48 -19.02
CA ALA A 669 -0.27 -16.80 -17.72
C ALA A 669 0.73 -16.54 -16.57
N ASN A 670 0.23 -16.03 -15.45
CA ASN A 670 0.99 -15.85 -14.22
C ASN A 670 0.41 -16.78 -13.15
N VAL A 671 1.12 -17.89 -12.89
CA VAL A 671 0.67 -18.96 -12.01
C VAL A 671 1.57 -19.04 -10.79
N ALA A 672 0.99 -19.13 -9.59
CA ALA A 672 1.73 -19.45 -8.39
C ALA A 672 1.36 -20.87 -7.89
N ILE A 673 2.36 -21.70 -7.67
CA ILE A 673 2.24 -22.95 -6.94
C ILE A 673 2.75 -22.72 -5.53
N VAL A 674 1.84 -22.77 -4.57
CA VAL A 674 2.09 -22.33 -3.20
C VAL A 674 1.98 -23.49 -2.25
N ALA A 675 3.08 -23.83 -1.59
CA ALA A 675 3.13 -24.84 -0.53
C ALA A 675 3.11 -24.17 0.85
N ARG A 676 2.78 -24.90 1.90
CA ARG A 676 2.91 -24.38 3.27
C ARG A 676 4.37 -24.15 3.66
N PHE A 677 5.24 -25.09 3.31
CA PHE A 677 6.64 -25.12 3.71
C PHE A 677 7.60 -25.08 2.51
N ALA A 678 8.75 -24.44 2.71
CA ALA A 678 9.78 -24.29 1.65
C ALA A 678 10.27 -25.64 1.08
N GLN A 679 10.34 -26.69 1.92
CA GLN A 679 10.74 -28.04 1.50
C GLN A 679 9.73 -28.67 0.53
N GLN A 680 8.44 -28.49 0.80
CA GLN A 680 7.38 -28.97 -0.12
C GLN A 680 7.45 -28.23 -1.45
N ALA A 681 7.60 -26.90 -1.42
CA ALA A 681 7.77 -26.13 -2.64
C ALA A 681 8.98 -26.60 -3.47
N GLN A 682 10.07 -27.01 -2.82
CA GLN A 682 11.24 -27.55 -3.50
C GLN A 682 10.91 -28.87 -4.24
N VAL A 683 10.15 -29.78 -3.62
CA VAL A 683 9.76 -31.05 -4.25
C VAL A 683 8.91 -30.80 -5.50
N TYR A 684 7.93 -29.90 -5.43
CA TYR A 684 7.10 -29.55 -6.59
C TYR A 684 7.92 -28.86 -7.68
N PHE A 685 8.82 -27.94 -7.33
CA PHE A 685 9.71 -27.29 -8.29
C PHE A 685 10.53 -28.31 -9.07
N GLU A 686 11.27 -29.19 -8.37
CA GLU A 686 12.10 -30.22 -9.01
C GLU A 686 11.28 -31.21 -9.86
N GLY A 687 10.05 -31.52 -9.43
CA GLY A 687 9.15 -32.38 -10.18
C GLY A 687 8.69 -31.76 -11.48
N LEU A 688 8.27 -30.48 -11.45
CA LEU A 688 7.81 -29.74 -12.63
C LEU A 688 8.96 -29.40 -13.59
N GLU A 689 10.15 -29.11 -13.07
CA GLU A 689 11.35 -28.93 -13.87
C GLU A 689 11.71 -30.21 -14.64
N ARG A 690 11.73 -31.37 -13.97
CA ARG A 690 11.93 -32.69 -14.62
C ARG A 690 10.82 -33.03 -15.63
N ALA A 691 9.63 -32.54 -15.42
CA ALA A 691 8.53 -32.68 -16.36
C ALA A 691 8.59 -31.67 -17.52
N GLU A 692 9.62 -30.83 -17.59
CA GLU A 692 9.83 -29.82 -18.64
C GLU A 692 8.63 -28.87 -18.82
N VAL A 693 8.06 -28.38 -17.70
CA VAL A 693 7.01 -27.36 -17.71
C VAL A 693 7.64 -26.01 -18.06
N PRO A 694 7.15 -25.28 -19.07
CA PRO A 694 7.73 -23.98 -19.47
C PRO A 694 7.64 -22.93 -18.36
N GLY A 695 8.70 -22.13 -18.20
CA GLY A 695 8.69 -20.94 -17.34
C GLY A 695 8.60 -21.20 -15.84
N VAL A 696 8.92 -22.44 -15.39
CA VAL A 696 8.94 -22.79 -13.95
C VAL A 696 10.14 -22.14 -13.26
N ARG A 697 9.88 -21.48 -12.13
CA ARG A 697 10.89 -20.79 -11.32
C ARG A 697 10.71 -21.14 -9.84
N ARG A 698 11.81 -21.36 -9.12
CA ARG A 698 11.80 -21.47 -7.66
C ARG A 698 11.98 -20.09 -7.04
N VAL A 699 11.01 -19.65 -6.25
CA VAL A 699 11.10 -18.39 -5.49
C VAL A 699 11.29 -18.70 -4.02
N ALA A 700 12.43 -18.28 -3.45
CA ALA A 700 12.79 -18.55 -2.06
C ALA A 700 13.18 -17.32 -1.24
N LYS A 701 13.53 -16.21 -1.91
CA LYS A 701 14.00 -14.96 -1.29
C LYS A 701 13.22 -13.74 -1.78
N GLN A 702 11.91 -13.93 -2.03
CA GLN A 702 11.02 -12.88 -2.58
C GLN A 702 11.51 -12.32 -3.94
N ASP A 703 12.25 -13.13 -4.67
CA ASP A 703 12.85 -12.86 -5.97
C ASP A 703 11.90 -13.18 -7.12
N PHE A 704 10.65 -12.75 -7.00
CA PHE A 704 9.62 -12.93 -8.02
C PHE A 704 9.98 -12.19 -9.31
N SER A 705 9.84 -12.90 -10.42
CA SER A 705 9.91 -12.29 -11.74
C SER A 705 8.52 -11.71 -12.09
N TRP A 706 8.50 -10.50 -12.63
CA TRP A 706 7.26 -9.88 -13.14
C TRP A 706 6.92 -10.33 -14.56
N GLU A 707 7.65 -11.31 -15.07
CA GLU A 707 7.39 -11.97 -16.35
C GLU A 707 6.41 -13.11 -16.16
N ALA A 708 5.63 -13.39 -17.20
CA ALA A 708 4.74 -14.55 -17.24
C ALA A 708 5.52 -15.85 -16.92
N GLY A 709 4.91 -16.77 -16.18
CA GLY A 709 5.54 -18.01 -15.79
C GLY A 709 4.89 -18.68 -14.59
N VAL A 710 5.53 -19.74 -14.10
CA VAL A 710 5.10 -20.54 -12.96
C VAL A 710 6.06 -20.32 -11.80
N ASP A 711 5.63 -19.58 -10.78
CA ASP A 711 6.39 -19.35 -9.57
C ASP A 711 6.05 -20.43 -8.52
N VAL A 712 7.02 -21.26 -8.16
CA VAL A 712 6.86 -22.28 -7.12
C VAL A 712 7.47 -21.78 -5.82
N THR A 713 6.65 -21.63 -4.78
CA THR A 713 7.05 -20.94 -3.56
C THR A 713 6.30 -21.45 -2.33
N ASP A 714 6.63 -20.93 -1.16
CA ASP A 714 5.87 -21.14 0.08
C ASP A 714 4.98 -19.93 0.41
N VAL A 715 3.98 -20.12 1.24
CA VAL A 715 2.97 -19.12 1.57
C VAL A 715 3.56 -17.83 2.16
N ARG A 716 4.67 -17.91 2.89
CA ARG A 716 5.32 -16.72 3.50
C ARG A 716 5.88 -15.77 2.45
N GLN A 717 6.35 -16.32 1.33
CA GLN A 717 6.93 -15.53 0.24
C GLN A 717 5.85 -14.77 -0.56
N THR A 718 4.60 -15.27 -0.60
CA THR A 718 3.52 -14.73 -1.44
C THR A 718 2.83 -13.50 -0.86
N LYS A 719 3.16 -13.10 0.36
CA LYS A 719 2.46 -12.05 1.06
C LYS A 719 2.51 -10.70 0.33
N GLY A 720 1.35 -10.05 0.18
CA GLY A 720 1.21 -8.80 -0.56
C GLY A 720 1.25 -8.95 -2.09
N LEU A 721 1.52 -10.15 -2.62
CA LEU A 721 1.53 -10.44 -4.05
C LEU A 721 0.22 -11.07 -4.50
N GLU A 722 0.02 -11.12 -5.81
CA GLU A 722 -1.19 -11.62 -6.43
C GLU A 722 -0.87 -12.26 -7.77
N PHE A 723 -1.61 -13.31 -8.05
CA PHE A 723 -1.43 -14.12 -9.25
C PHE A 723 -2.78 -14.37 -9.91
N ASP A 724 -2.76 -14.58 -11.18
CA ASP A 724 -3.99 -14.90 -11.92
C ASP A 724 -4.56 -16.24 -11.43
N GLU A 725 -3.73 -17.27 -11.45
CA GLU A 725 -4.06 -18.62 -11.00
C GLU A 725 -3.16 -19.01 -9.82
N VAL A 726 -3.76 -19.56 -8.79
CA VAL A 726 -3.04 -20.12 -7.64
C VAL A 726 -3.39 -21.59 -7.48
N VAL A 727 -2.35 -22.39 -7.29
CA VAL A 727 -2.48 -23.79 -6.91
C VAL A 727 -1.86 -24.00 -5.54
N LEU A 728 -2.70 -24.22 -4.53
CA LEU A 728 -2.26 -24.59 -3.19
C LEU A 728 -1.94 -26.10 -3.18
N VAL A 729 -0.69 -26.45 -2.91
CA VAL A 729 -0.24 -27.85 -2.91
C VAL A 729 -0.06 -28.39 -1.52
N ASP A 730 -0.14 -29.72 -1.40
CA ASP A 730 -0.11 -30.45 -0.13
C ASP A 730 -1.13 -29.93 0.90
N THR A 731 -2.34 -29.60 0.43
CA THR A 731 -3.44 -29.14 1.28
C THR A 731 -4.06 -30.29 2.09
N ASN A 732 -3.21 -31.14 2.65
CA ASN A 732 -3.58 -32.32 3.45
C ASN A 732 -3.65 -31.99 4.95
N ALA A 733 -4.22 -32.91 5.74
CA ALA A 733 -4.40 -32.75 7.17
C ALA A 733 -3.08 -32.63 7.97
N ALA A 734 -1.98 -33.19 7.45
CA ALA A 734 -0.65 -33.07 8.07
C ALA A 734 -0.05 -31.63 7.87
N SER A 735 -0.18 -31.10 6.67
CA SER A 735 0.28 -29.75 6.36
C SER A 735 -0.63 -28.68 6.97
N TYR A 736 -1.94 -28.87 6.97
CA TYR A 736 -2.93 -27.92 7.47
C TYR A 736 -3.87 -28.57 8.50
N PRO A 737 -3.38 -28.89 9.72
CA PRO A 737 -4.24 -29.32 10.82
C PRO A 737 -5.18 -28.17 11.25
N ASP A 738 -6.28 -28.49 11.92
CA ASP A 738 -7.22 -27.47 12.41
C ASP A 738 -6.63 -26.71 13.60
N ALA A 739 -6.00 -25.57 13.29
CA ALA A 739 -5.41 -24.64 14.23
C ALA A 739 -5.43 -23.22 13.67
N ALA A 740 -5.43 -22.22 14.52
CA ALA A 740 -5.53 -20.81 14.11
C ALA A 740 -4.42 -20.39 13.11
N ASN A 741 -3.16 -20.73 13.39
CA ASN A 741 -2.02 -20.40 12.52
C ASN A 741 -2.14 -21.05 11.13
N THR A 742 -2.68 -22.26 11.04
CA THR A 742 -2.87 -22.97 9.76
C THR A 742 -4.05 -22.41 8.98
N ARG A 743 -5.13 -22.00 9.66
CA ARG A 743 -6.25 -21.28 9.05
C ARG A 743 -5.77 -19.97 8.40
N HIS A 744 -4.99 -19.17 9.14
CA HIS A 744 -4.41 -17.93 8.60
C HIS A 744 -3.45 -18.18 7.43
N ALA A 745 -2.57 -19.18 7.52
CA ALA A 745 -1.66 -19.52 6.43
C ALA A 745 -2.42 -19.94 5.15
N LEU A 746 -3.45 -20.80 5.29
CA LEU A 746 -4.27 -21.23 4.16
C LEU A 746 -5.09 -20.08 3.58
N TYR A 747 -5.63 -19.19 4.44
CA TYR A 747 -6.30 -17.95 4.04
C TYR A 747 -5.38 -17.03 3.22
N VAL A 748 -4.16 -16.80 3.70
CA VAL A 748 -3.17 -15.97 2.97
C VAL A 748 -2.89 -16.57 1.60
N GLY A 749 -2.63 -17.89 1.52
CA GLY A 749 -2.38 -18.56 0.23
C GLY A 749 -3.56 -18.47 -0.73
N ALA A 750 -4.77 -18.72 -0.25
CA ALA A 750 -5.99 -18.68 -1.06
C ALA A 750 -6.28 -17.27 -1.61
N THR A 751 -6.08 -16.25 -0.78
CA THR A 751 -6.32 -14.85 -1.17
C THR A 751 -5.28 -14.27 -2.11
N ARG A 752 -4.26 -15.04 -2.51
CA ARG A 752 -3.33 -14.65 -3.58
C ARG A 752 -3.93 -14.84 -4.97
N ALA A 753 -4.98 -15.62 -5.11
CA ALA A 753 -5.66 -15.87 -6.37
C ALA A 753 -6.60 -14.72 -6.75
N SER A 754 -6.48 -14.26 -8.00
CA SER A 754 -7.40 -13.25 -8.56
C SER A 754 -8.52 -13.91 -9.36
N HIS A 755 -8.24 -14.99 -10.13
CA HIS A 755 -9.18 -15.60 -11.06
C HIS A 755 -9.53 -17.04 -10.75
N GLN A 756 -8.54 -17.89 -10.49
CA GLN A 756 -8.76 -19.29 -10.23
C GLN A 756 -7.93 -19.81 -9.06
N LEU A 757 -8.52 -20.64 -8.24
CA LEU A 757 -7.88 -21.30 -7.11
C LEU A 757 -8.10 -22.82 -7.18
N TRP A 758 -7.01 -23.56 -7.20
CA TRP A 758 -7.00 -25.01 -7.04
C TRP A 758 -6.34 -25.41 -5.72
N CYS A 759 -6.90 -26.45 -5.09
CA CYS A 759 -6.31 -27.08 -3.93
C CYS A 759 -5.91 -28.52 -4.30
N ILE A 760 -4.67 -28.90 -4.04
CA ILE A 760 -4.14 -30.23 -4.31
C ILE A 760 -3.75 -30.88 -2.98
N ALA A 761 -4.32 -32.03 -2.69
CA ALA A 761 -3.97 -32.83 -1.52
C ALA A 761 -3.25 -34.13 -1.98
N SER A 762 -2.04 -34.33 -1.51
CA SER A 762 -1.22 -35.55 -1.78
C SER A 762 -1.46 -36.71 -0.77
N ASP A 763 -2.45 -36.53 0.09
CA ASP A 763 -2.95 -37.47 1.10
C ASP A 763 -4.35 -37.00 1.52
N LYS A 764 -4.86 -37.45 2.66
CA LYS A 764 -6.16 -37.07 3.19
C LYS A 764 -6.28 -35.52 3.25
N PRO A 765 -7.26 -34.91 2.56
CA PRO A 765 -7.46 -33.47 2.57
C PRO A 765 -7.63 -32.92 3.99
N SER A 766 -7.22 -31.66 4.17
CA SER A 766 -7.48 -30.91 5.38
C SER A 766 -8.97 -30.57 5.51
N VAL A 767 -9.50 -30.69 6.72
CA VAL A 767 -10.87 -30.27 7.05
C VAL A 767 -11.09 -28.77 6.73
N LEU A 768 -10.05 -27.95 6.83
CA LEU A 768 -10.10 -26.51 6.53
C LEU A 768 -10.43 -26.25 5.05
N VAL A 769 -9.85 -27.07 4.16
CA VAL A 769 -10.14 -26.98 2.72
C VAL A 769 -11.56 -27.42 2.43
N GLU A 770 -12.02 -28.48 3.08
CA GLU A 770 -13.39 -28.95 2.94
C GLU A 770 -14.42 -27.92 3.42
N GLU A 771 -14.16 -27.22 4.55
CA GLU A 771 -14.96 -26.10 5.04
C GLU A 771 -14.99 -24.94 4.03
N GLY A 772 -13.84 -24.57 3.47
CA GLY A 772 -13.74 -23.53 2.43
C GLY A 772 -14.52 -23.89 1.16
N ILE A 773 -14.38 -25.12 0.65
CA ILE A 773 -15.13 -25.63 -0.51
C ILE A 773 -16.63 -25.57 -0.25
N LYS A 774 -17.08 -26.01 0.93
CA LYS A 774 -18.48 -25.95 1.32
C LYS A 774 -19.02 -24.52 1.34
N ALA A 775 -18.25 -23.57 1.85
CA ALA A 775 -18.62 -22.16 1.87
C ALA A 775 -18.75 -21.60 0.44
N ALA A 776 -17.78 -21.89 -0.46
CA ALA A 776 -17.85 -21.48 -1.85
C ALA A 776 -19.06 -22.06 -2.59
N HIS A 777 -19.37 -23.34 -2.36
CA HIS A 777 -20.53 -24.01 -2.98
C HIS A 777 -21.87 -23.44 -2.50
N ALA A 778 -21.95 -22.91 -1.29
CA ALA A 778 -23.17 -22.29 -0.75
C ALA A 778 -23.62 -21.07 -1.58
N LEU A 779 -22.71 -20.39 -2.28
CA LEU A 779 -23.04 -19.27 -3.18
C LEU A 779 -23.91 -19.69 -4.38
N VAL A 780 -23.81 -20.95 -4.82
CA VAL A 780 -24.47 -21.44 -6.04
C VAL A 780 -25.78 -22.14 -5.74
N GLN A 781 -25.97 -22.59 -4.51
CA GLN A 781 -27.22 -23.22 -4.09
C GLN A 781 -28.29 -22.13 -3.83
N PRO A 782 -29.49 -22.22 -4.47
CA PRO A 782 -30.57 -21.32 -4.12
C PRO A 782 -30.91 -21.48 -2.62
N ALA A 783 -31.10 -20.37 -1.93
CA ALA A 783 -31.61 -20.41 -0.56
C ALA A 783 -32.92 -21.22 -0.55
N SER A 784 -32.87 -22.37 0.11
CA SER A 784 -34.00 -23.29 0.26
C SER A 784 -35.09 -22.68 1.13
#